data_d1bbcb26995e5048cf6e85d308157ba7
#
_entry.id   d1bbcb26995e5048cf6e85d308157ba7
#
_cell.length_a   1.000
_cell.length_b   1.000
_cell.length_c   1.000
_cell.angle_alpha   90.00
_cell.angle_beta   90.00
_cell.angle_gamma   90.00
#
_symmetry.space_group_name_H-M   'P 1'
#
loop_
_entity.id
_entity.type
_entity.pdbx_description
1 polymer ?
#
loop_
_entity_poly.entity_id
_entity_poly.type
_entity_poly.pdbx_seq_one_letter_code
_entity_poly.pdbx_strand_id
1 'polypeptide(L)'
;MPDSRPSSAHGEAFGPWLARQLRRADMSQADLATRLDKTRAAVSAWITGRAEPREETKARIAEILGTDLAAVVTRTADVPSSRPVRWHHRPAHSDGGREYGNAAAFAFDADLSVLAREATQNSLDERLDADVPVRVHYTLHELDGAHLDAFLAALHWEDLLPHLEEASHGGQKVSRSLRSALDDLAQERRLRLLRIDDYNASGLTGPEYSDGRFAAVVRRQLDSHKVTGGRAGGSYGLGKATLWATSRFGLVLINSTLSEPHEGRTAPRVVGRLDLPWHQVGAEAFAGPAWLGEPDTEPEHEGVSRSWWADEETVRRLCLERSGDEPGTSFLIVGAYDASGDAESLQDMHEKLVGSLADGFWAAMTGGRSAAPLLEARVTTLRNGEVYIPEQRVDPHAYHPALTRALQAYLDGDTVDELTAAGQVVRADVPLVVTPLKDQGRARDKGREHLAVLLLTPADDNDSQFNRVVCMRGNRMTITEQRPRDLPLGTPPFQAVLLAGYATGRGGEDVGLAEAFLRASEPPEHDRWDRTEELTTTYQRGALSRLKEFRAAIDKTVRSLVGRREIARSGGPAVLRELLKLDTAGNGRRTQSFPTVRNVDARIDERGAWHVTVHLRLPEAEDPWVLAPVAKFDVRSGGRPTVDWELLVGSETCRAENGVIVIEPGVRATTFSGVTDPASHPVRGNYARLTVDVPKARGGVA
;
A
#
# COMPACT_ATOMS: atom_id res chain seq x y z
N MET A 1 -36.73 -29.81 -14.92
CA MET A 1 -36.55 -29.95 -13.48
C MET A 1 -35.50 -31.00 -13.22
N PRO A 2 -34.29 -30.64 -12.82
CA PRO A 2 -33.42 -31.57 -12.12
C PRO A 2 -33.35 -31.18 -10.65
N ASP A 3 -33.47 -32.21 -9.82
CA ASP A 3 -33.38 -32.25 -8.37
C ASP A 3 -32.17 -31.50 -7.79
N SER A 4 -32.42 -30.42 -7.08
CA SER A 4 -31.48 -29.77 -6.19
C SER A 4 -31.47 -30.49 -4.84
N ARG A 5 -30.62 -31.49 -4.68
CA ARG A 5 -30.24 -31.98 -3.35
C ARG A 5 -29.27 -31.01 -2.71
N PRO A 6 -29.48 -30.61 -1.46
CA PRO A 6 -28.47 -29.79 -0.76
C PRO A 6 -27.21 -30.61 -0.56
N SER A 7 -26.05 -30.03 -0.94
CA SER A 7 -24.73 -30.55 -0.64
C SER A 7 -24.57 -30.63 0.87
N SER A 8 -24.65 -31.84 1.41
CA SER A 8 -24.33 -32.13 2.81
C SER A 8 -22.84 -31.80 3.01
N ALA A 9 -22.54 -30.90 3.95
CA ALA A 9 -21.20 -30.71 4.49
C ALA A 9 -20.70 -32.07 5.05
N HIS A 10 -19.95 -32.80 4.24
CA HIS A 10 -19.29 -34.02 4.69
C HIS A 10 -18.02 -33.58 5.41
N GLY A 11 -18.08 -33.51 6.75
CA GLY A 11 -16.89 -33.42 7.59
C GLY A 11 -15.95 -34.58 7.29
N GLU A 12 -14.67 -34.37 7.58
CA GLU A 12 -13.61 -35.37 7.47
C GLU A 12 -14.04 -36.75 8.01
N ALA A 13 -13.59 -37.85 7.41
CA ALA A 13 -13.89 -39.19 7.88
C ALA A 13 -13.31 -39.41 9.28
N PHE A 14 -13.97 -40.21 10.13
CA PHE A 14 -13.58 -40.44 11.51
C PHE A 14 -12.14 -40.99 11.67
N GLY A 15 -11.71 -41.86 10.80
CA GLY A 15 -10.38 -42.48 10.88
C GLY A 15 -9.22 -41.49 10.73
N PRO A 16 -9.17 -40.70 9.64
CA PRO A 16 -8.21 -39.62 9.48
C PRO A 16 -8.24 -38.60 10.62
N TRP A 17 -9.44 -38.17 11.03
CA TRP A 17 -9.60 -37.27 12.19
C TRP A 17 -8.98 -37.90 13.45
N LEU A 18 -9.32 -39.15 13.81
CA LEU A 18 -8.78 -39.79 15.02
C LEU A 18 -7.26 -39.95 14.95
N ALA A 19 -6.73 -40.30 13.79
CA ALA A 19 -5.27 -40.41 13.60
C ALA A 19 -4.58 -39.09 13.86
N ARG A 20 -5.15 -37.96 13.39
CA ARG A 20 -4.65 -36.61 13.64
C ARG A 20 -4.73 -36.26 15.12
N GLN A 21 -5.89 -36.54 15.78
CA GLN A 21 -6.04 -36.24 17.22
C GLN A 21 -5.02 -36.97 18.08
N LEU A 22 -4.76 -38.25 17.78
CA LEU A 22 -3.76 -39.02 18.51
C LEU A 22 -2.35 -38.43 18.35
N ARG A 23 -1.98 -38.02 17.14
CA ARG A 23 -0.69 -37.32 16.92
C ARG A 23 -0.60 -36.00 17.71
N ARG A 24 -1.66 -35.21 17.72
CA ARG A 24 -1.73 -33.94 18.49
C ARG A 24 -1.61 -34.17 19.99
N ALA A 25 -2.24 -35.24 20.50
CA ALA A 25 -2.17 -35.63 21.91
C ALA A 25 -0.88 -36.38 22.28
N ASP A 26 0.07 -36.52 21.35
CA ASP A 26 1.28 -37.36 21.50
C ASP A 26 0.96 -38.77 22.04
N MET A 27 -0.12 -39.35 21.54
CA MET A 27 -0.67 -40.64 21.99
C MET A 27 -0.58 -41.67 20.87
N SER A 28 0.00 -42.86 21.16
CA SER A 28 0.02 -43.95 20.21
C SER A 28 -1.34 -44.68 20.13
N GLN A 29 -1.57 -45.42 19.03
CA GLN A 29 -2.74 -46.29 18.93
C GLN A 29 -2.80 -47.34 20.04
N ALA A 30 -1.65 -47.76 20.57
CA ALA A 30 -1.57 -48.71 21.67
C ALA A 30 -1.98 -48.08 22.99
N ASP A 31 -1.60 -46.80 23.23
CA ASP A 31 -1.97 -46.06 24.43
C ASP A 31 -3.48 -45.83 24.48
N LEU A 32 -4.08 -45.36 23.34
CA LEU A 32 -5.52 -45.20 23.26
C LEU A 32 -6.24 -46.53 23.48
N ALA A 33 -5.77 -47.62 22.86
CA ALA A 33 -6.34 -48.95 23.03
C ALA A 33 -6.32 -49.38 24.51
N THR A 34 -5.20 -49.18 25.19
CA THR A 34 -5.04 -49.51 26.62
C THR A 34 -6.02 -48.68 27.49
N ARG A 35 -6.12 -47.38 27.25
CA ARG A 35 -7.02 -46.50 28.04
C ARG A 35 -8.50 -46.77 27.77
N LEU A 36 -8.84 -47.27 26.59
CA LEU A 36 -10.20 -47.67 26.20
C LEU A 36 -10.55 -49.12 26.61
N ASP A 37 -9.61 -49.90 27.11
CA ASP A 37 -9.75 -51.33 27.30
C ASP A 37 -10.15 -52.07 26.00
N LYS A 38 -9.47 -51.74 24.93
CA LYS A 38 -9.64 -52.29 23.56
C LYS A 38 -8.32 -52.84 23.02
N THR A 39 -8.40 -53.57 21.93
CA THR A 39 -7.18 -54.01 21.25
C THR A 39 -6.64 -52.95 20.31
N ARG A 40 -5.32 -52.90 20.12
CA ARG A 40 -4.69 -52.03 19.11
C ARG A 40 -5.29 -52.28 17.71
N ALA A 41 -5.68 -53.52 17.40
CA ALA A 41 -6.33 -53.88 16.13
C ALA A 41 -7.68 -53.18 15.96
N ALA A 42 -8.45 -52.98 17.05
CA ALA A 42 -9.72 -52.24 17.00
C ALA A 42 -9.48 -50.75 16.67
N VAL A 43 -8.53 -50.11 17.35
CA VAL A 43 -8.15 -48.72 17.08
C VAL A 43 -7.63 -48.55 15.65
N SER A 44 -6.78 -49.48 15.18
CA SER A 44 -6.30 -49.48 13.80
C SER A 44 -7.43 -49.67 12.79
N ALA A 45 -8.46 -50.45 13.10
CA ALA A 45 -9.64 -50.63 12.24
C ALA A 45 -10.46 -49.32 12.14
N TRP A 46 -10.57 -48.54 13.21
CA TRP A 46 -11.23 -47.25 13.21
C TRP A 46 -10.45 -46.23 12.36
N ILE A 47 -9.14 -46.16 12.53
CA ILE A 47 -8.27 -45.24 11.79
C ILE A 47 -8.26 -45.54 10.29
N THR A 48 -8.29 -46.84 9.93
CA THR A 48 -8.33 -47.25 8.51
C THR A 48 -9.74 -47.27 7.91
N GLY A 49 -10.78 -46.87 8.67
CA GLY A 49 -12.16 -46.83 8.21
C GLY A 49 -12.83 -48.17 8.02
N ARG A 50 -12.18 -49.28 8.48
CA ARG A 50 -12.75 -50.65 8.39
C ARG A 50 -13.84 -50.89 9.42
N ALA A 51 -13.89 -50.13 10.48
CA ALA A 51 -14.93 -50.14 11.51
C ALA A 51 -15.10 -48.74 12.07
N GLU A 52 -16.27 -48.48 12.68
CA GLU A 52 -16.53 -47.24 13.41
C GLU A 52 -16.80 -47.54 14.89
N PRO A 53 -16.30 -46.74 15.85
CA PRO A 53 -16.57 -46.94 17.25
C PRO A 53 -18.04 -46.61 17.60
N ARG A 54 -18.61 -47.33 18.58
CA ARG A 54 -19.94 -47.07 19.11
C ARG A 54 -19.95 -45.75 19.89
N GLU A 55 -21.13 -45.14 20.08
CA GLU A 55 -21.30 -43.85 20.77
C GLU A 55 -20.65 -43.82 22.17
N GLU A 56 -20.80 -44.92 22.97
CA GLU A 56 -20.15 -45.05 24.27
C GLU A 56 -18.61 -44.99 24.15
N THR A 57 -18.06 -45.56 23.08
CA THR A 57 -16.62 -45.54 22.82
C THR A 57 -16.18 -44.16 22.36
N LYS A 58 -16.99 -43.47 21.54
CA LYS A 58 -16.73 -42.07 21.14
C LYS A 58 -16.73 -41.14 22.36
N ALA A 59 -17.66 -41.34 23.30
CA ALA A 59 -17.67 -40.57 24.55
C ALA A 59 -16.38 -40.78 25.38
N ARG A 60 -15.92 -42.03 25.50
CA ARG A 60 -14.64 -42.31 26.19
C ARG A 60 -13.41 -41.78 25.43
N ILE A 61 -13.44 -41.78 24.10
CA ILE A 61 -12.41 -41.14 23.28
C ILE A 61 -12.39 -39.63 23.57
N ALA A 62 -13.54 -38.95 23.67
CA ALA A 62 -13.63 -37.57 24.01
C ALA A 62 -13.00 -37.26 25.39
N GLU A 63 -13.35 -38.06 26.39
CA GLU A 63 -12.78 -37.91 27.76
C GLU A 63 -11.25 -38.11 27.75
N ILE A 64 -10.74 -39.15 27.06
CA ILE A 64 -9.30 -39.47 27.01
C ILE A 64 -8.53 -38.35 26.28
N LEU A 65 -9.12 -37.76 25.24
CA LEU A 65 -8.52 -36.71 24.43
C LEU A 65 -8.74 -35.31 25.03
N GLY A 66 -9.49 -35.19 26.14
CA GLY A 66 -9.79 -33.89 26.77
C GLY A 66 -10.65 -32.96 25.90
N THR A 67 -11.58 -33.54 25.13
CA THR A 67 -12.53 -32.82 24.26
C THR A 67 -13.98 -33.23 24.59
N ASP A 68 -14.96 -32.57 23.98
CA ASP A 68 -16.35 -32.94 24.16
C ASP A 68 -16.82 -34.01 23.14
N LEU A 69 -17.90 -34.70 23.46
CA LEU A 69 -18.48 -35.72 22.58
C LEU A 69 -18.98 -35.12 21.27
N ALA A 70 -19.49 -33.89 21.27
CA ALA A 70 -19.96 -33.23 20.07
C ALA A 70 -18.80 -32.98 19.09
N ALA A 71 -17.64 -32.56 19.57
CA ALA A 71 -16.44 -32.42 18.76
C ALA A 71 -15.97 -33.75 18.13
N VAL A 72 -16.06 -34.87 18.89
CA VAL A 72 -15.73 -36.22 18.37
C VAL A 72 -16.72 -36.69 17.30
N VAL A 73 -18.01 -36.42 17.48
CA VAL A 73 -19.08 -36.84 16.57
C VAL A 73 -19.11 -35.98 15.31
N THR A 74 -18.99 -34.67 15.46
CA THR A 74 -19.04 -33.72 14.36
C THR A 74 -17.67 -33.53 13.68
N ARG A 75 -16.58 -33.85 14.37
CA ARG A 75 -15.19 -33.69 13.93
C ARG A 75 -14.88 -32.23 13.61
N THR A 76 -15.48 -31.32 14.36
CA THR A 76 -15.41 -29.86 14.13
C THR A 76 -14.32 -29.15 14.93
N ALA A 77 -13.68 -29.87 15.88
CA ALA A 77 -12.61 -29.29 16.69
C ALA A 77 -11.45 -30.28 16.87
N ASP A 78 -10.25 -29.78 16.86
CA ASP A 78 -9.05 -30.52 17.19
C ASP A 78 -8.70 -30.37 18.67
N VAL A 79 -8.13 -31.42 19.27
CA VAL A 79 -7.58 -31.34 20.62
C VAL A 79 -6.37 -30.38 20.62
N PRO A 80 -6.13 -29.63 21.72
CA PRO A 80 -4.90 -28.87 21.87
C PRO A 80 -3.67 -29.76 21.67
N SER A 81 -2.64 -29.24 21.04
CA SER A 81 -1.39 -29.96 20.90
C SER A 81 -0.72 -30.09 22.26
N SER A 82 -0.19 -31.29 22.57
CA SER A 82 0.64 -31.52 23.74
C SER A 82 2.06 -30.96 23.59
N ARG A 83 2.44 -30.56 22.37
CA ARG A 83 3.76 -30.05 22.06
C ARG A 83 3.81 -28.53 22.24
N PRO A 84 4.85 -27.99 22.89
CA PRO A 84 4.97 -26.56 23.09
C PRO A 84 5.17 -25.82 21.77
N VAL A 85 4.53 -24.65 21.65
CA VAL A 85 4.82 -23.67 20.60
C VAL A 85 6.28 -23.24 20.73
N ARG A 86 7.01 -23.19 19.60
CA ARG A 86 8.43 -22.80 19.58
C ARG A 86 8.82 -22.24 18.21
N TRP A 87 9.97 -21.59 18.15
CA TRP A 87 10.59 -21.19 16.90
C TRP A 87 11.20 -22.41 16.18
N HIS A 88 10.90 -22.48 14.89
CA HIS A 88 11.54 -23.41 13.97
C HIS A 88 12.34 -22.61 12.95
N HIS A 89 13.66 -22.68 13.03
CA HIS A 89 14.57 -22.05 12.11
C HIS A 89 14.88 -23.00 10.95
N ARG A 90 14.75 -22.51 9.71
CA ARG A 90 15.06 -23.31 8.53
C ARG A 90 16.56 -23.61 8.49
N PRO A 91 16.99 -24.89 8.50
CA PRO A 91 18.39 -25.24 8.34
C PRO A 91 18.92 -24.76 6.97
N ALA A 92 20.19 -24.38 6.92
CA ALA A 92 20.85 -24.06 5.66
C ALA A 92 21.09 -25.35 4.86
N HIS A 93 21.01 -25.25 3.53
CA HIS A 93 21.29 -26.38 2.65
C HIS A 93 22.79 -26.64 2.56
N SER A 94 23.16 -27.93 2.38
CA SER A 94 24.56 -28.35 2.34
C SER A 94 25.34 -27.96 1.07
N ASP A 95 24.66 -27.29 0.11
CA ASP A 95 25.29 -26.79 -1.12
C ASP A 95 26.17 -25.54 -0.91
N GLY A 96 26.15 -24.97 0.31
CA GLY A 96 26.93 -23.79 0.65
C GLY A 96 26.29 -22.48 0.17
N GLY A 97 25.07 -22.50 -0.38
CA GLY A 97 24.30 -21.31 -0.74
C GLY A 97 23.98 -20.46 0.48
N ARG A 98 24.10 -19.13 0.34
CA ARG A 98 23.80 -18.17 1.39
C ARG A 98 22.86 -17.10 0.88
N GLU A 99 21.66 -17.03 1.46
CA GLU A 99 20.69 -16.00 1.20
C GLU A 99 20.80 -14.90 2.27
N TYR A 100 20.82 -13.64 1.85
CA TYR A 100 21.02 -12.50 2.77
C TYR A 100 19.71 -11.80 3.12
N GLY A 101 18.66 -12.57 3.36
CA GLY A 101 17.34 -12.08 3.72
C GLY A 101 16.34 -12.13 2.56
N ASN A 102 15.13 -11.64 2.82
CA ASN A 102 14.08 -11.60 1.81
C ASN A 102 14.40 -10.53 0.74
N ALA A 103 14.71 -10.96 -0.49
CA ALA A 103 15.00 -10.05 -1.60
C ALA A 103 13.86 -9.03 -1.86
N ALA A 104 12.60 -9.39 -1.57
CA ALA A 104 11.46 -8.49 -1.71
C ALA A 104 11.49 -7.35 -0.68
N ALA A 105 12.02 -7.57 0.53
CA ALA A 105 12.19 -6.52 1.54
C ALA A 105 13.24 -5.46 1.14
N PHE A 106 14.10 -5.74 0.16
CA PHE A 106 15.04 -4.77 -0.40
C PHE A 106 14.47 -3.99 -1.60
N ALA A 107 13.36 -4.46 -2.17
CA ALA A 107 12.74 -3.81 -3.33
C ALA A 107 11.92 -2.57 -2.93
N PHE A 108 11.54 -2.45 -1.66
CA PHE A 108 10.77 -1.33 -1.14
C PHE A 108 11.57 -0.56 -0.10
N ASP A 109 11.46 0.75 -0.13
CA ASP A 109 11.79 1.55 1.04
C ASP A 109 10.76 1.23 2.13
N ALA A 110 11.24 0.98 3.35
CA ALA A 110 10.40 0.63 4.51
C ALA A 110 9.67 1.88 5.07
N ASP A 111 8.95 2.58 4.20
CA ASP A 111 8.18 3.78 4.51
C ASP A 111 6.78 3.37 4.99
N LEU A 112 6.31 3.99 6.08
CA LEU A 112 4.97 3.77 6.62
C LEU A 112 3.87 4.13 5.63
N SER A 113 4.11 5.07 4.71
CA SER A 113 3.13 5.42 3.66
C SER A 113 2.97 4.28 2.66
N VAL A 114 4.07 3.64 2.27
CA VAL A 114 4.06 2.46 1.39
C VAL A 114 3.38 1.28 2.10
N LEU A 115 3.71 1.05 3.38
CA LEU A 115 3.06 0.02 4.19
C LEU A 115 1.54 0.24 4.28
N ALA A 116 1.10 1.46 4.63
CA ALA A 116 -0.32 1.79 4.76
C ALA A 116 -1.07 1.56 3.45
N ARG A 117 -0.46 1.92 2.31
CA ARG A 117 -1.01 1.72 0.99
C ARG A 117 -1.17 0.23 0.65
N GLU A 118 -0.09 -0.54 0.77
CA GLU A 118 -0.07 -1.96 0.40
C GLU A 118 -0.95 -2.82 1.31
N ALA A 119 -0.87 -2.63 2.63
CA ALA A 119 -1.66 -3.39 3.58
C ALA A 119 -3.16 -3.12 3.41
N THR A 120 -3.57 -1.85 3.29
CA THR A 120 -4.98 -1.49 3.10
C THR A 120 -5.52 -1.95 1.74
N GLN A 121 -4.71 -1.87 0.67
CA GLN A 121 -5.09 -2.42 -0.63
C GLN A 121 -5.32 -3.92 -0.56
N ASN A 122 -4.43 -4.68 0.11
CA ASN A 122 -4.58 -6.12 0.27
C ASN A 122 -5.86 -6.47 1.04
N SER A 123 -6.21 -5.71 2.08
CA SER A 123 -7.46 -5.89 2.83
C SER A 123 -8.69 -5.63 1.96
N LEU A 124 -8.68 -4.58 1.13
CA LEU A 124 -9.76 -4.29 0.18
C LEU A 124 -9.93 -5.37 -0.89
N ASP A 125 -8.82 -5.97 -1.34
CA ASP A 125 -8.84 -7.03 -2.35
C ASP A 125 -9.42 -8.35 -1.80
N GLU A 126 -9.36 -8.56 -0.48
CA GLU A 126 -9.88 -9.74 0.22
C GLU A 126 -11.28 -9.53 0.83
N ARG A 127 -11.98 -8.45 0.45
CA ARG A 127 -13.33 -8.12 0.93
C ARG A 127 -14.31 -9.27 0.72
N LEU A 128 -15.02 -9.66 1.78
CA LEU A 128 -16.00 -10.75 1.77
C LEU A 128 -17.38 -10.29 1.31
N ASP A 129 -17.99 -9.41 2.08
CA ASP A 129 -19.33 -8.88 1.81
C ASP A 129 -19.21 -7.54 1.09
N ALA A 130 -19.72 -7.48 -0.14
CA ALA A 130 -19.68 -6.28 -0.98
C ALA A 130 -20.59 -5.15 -0.48
N ASP A 131 -21.55 -5.41 0.39
CA ASP A 131 -22.48 -4.43 0.92
C ASP A 131 -21.98 -3.78 2.22
N VAL A 132 -20.93 -4.36 2.84
CA VAL A 132 -20.32 -3.88 4.08
C VAL A 132 -18.91 -3.34 3.80
N PRO A 133 -18.48 -2.21 4.38
CA PRO A 133 -17.10 -1.74 4.21
C PRO A 133 -16.09 -2.71 4.83
N VAL A 134 -14.92 -2.81 4.21
CA VAL A 134 -13.74 -3.32 4.90
C VAL A 134 -13.35 -2.33 5.97
N ARG A 135 -13.07 -2.80 7.19
CA ARG A 135 -12.56 -1.93 8.26
C ARG A 135 -11.10 -2.26 8.52
N VAL A 136 -10.24 -1.25 8.49
CA VAL A 136 -8.81 -1.42 8.76
C VAL A 136 -8.41 -0.56 9.95
N HIS A 137 -7.81 -1.19 10.96
CA HIS A 137 -7.35 -0.53 12.17
C HIS A 137 -5.83 -0.62 12.27
N TYR A 138 -5.17 0.51 12.36
CA TYR A 138 -3.75 0.61 12.64
C TYR A 138 -3.55 0.95 14.12
N THR A 139 -2.87 0.09 14.86
CA THR A 139 -2.56 0.30 16.28
C THR A 139 -1.05 0.34 16.48
N LEU A 140 -0.51 1.52 16.72
CA LEU A 140 0.85 1.70 17.24
C LEU A 140 0.86 1.36 18.72
N HIS A 141 1.85 0.59 19.17
CA HIS A 141 1.93 0.18 20.55
C HIS A 141 3.38 0.21 21.02
N GLU A 142 3.67 1.00 22.04
CA GLU A 142 4.98 1.01 22.72
C GLU A 142 4.89 0.20 24.01
N LEU A 143 5.80 -0.77 24.17
CA LEU A 143 5.92 -1.60 25.36
C LEU A 143 7.19 -1.26 26.12
N ASP A 144 7.09 -1.18 27.46
CA ASP A 144 8.22 -1.10 28.37
C ASP A 144 7.95 -1.90 29.66
N GLY A 145 8.96 -2.00 30.54
CA GLY A 145 8.84 -2.64 31.85
C GLY A 145 8.23 -4.04 31.79
N ALA A 146 7.27 -4.31 32.69
CA ALA A 146 6.63 -5.62 32.82
C ALA A 146 5.82 -6.05 31.59
N HIS A 147 5.27 -5.09 30.82
CA HIS A 147 4.53 -5.39 29.60
C HIS A 147 5.48 -5.88 28.50
N LEU A 148 6.65 -5.25 28.36
CA LEU A 148 7.70 -5.71 27.47
C LEU A 148 8.18 -7.11 27.85
N ASP A 149 8.45 -7.34 29.15
CA ASP A 149 8.92 -8.65 29.62
C ASP A 149 7.89 -9.76 29.36
N ALA A 150 6.60 -9.47 29.57
CA ALA A 150 5.52 -10.42 29.28
C ALA A 150 5.38 -10.73 27.79
N PHE A 151 5.54 -9.70 26.92
CA PHE A 151 5.53 -9.88 25.49
C PHE A 151 6.72 -10.71 25.01
N LEU A 152 7.94 -10.38 25.44
CA LEU A 152 9.16 -11.10 25.08
C LEU A 152 9.11 -12.57 25.53
N ALA A 153 8.58 -12.83 26.73
CA ALA A 153 8.39 -14.20 27.23
C ALA A 153 7.38 -14.99 26.35
N ALA A 154 6.24 -14.38 26.00
CA ALA A 154 5.24 -15.02 25.12
C ALA A 154 5.76 -15.23 23.69
N LEU A 155 6.68 -14.38 23.22
CA LEU A 155 7.34 -14.48 21.94
C LEU A 155 8.45 -15.56 21.91
N HIS A 156 8.82 -16.13 23.05
CA HIS A 156 10.00 -16.99 23.18
C HIS A 156 11.29 -16.28 22.74
N TRP A 157 11.47 -15.05 23.21
CA TRP A 157 12.59 -14.18 22.80
C TRP A 157 13.96 -14.79 23.07
N GLU A 158 14.10 -15.54 24.16
CA GLU A 158 15.35 -16.19 24.52
C GLU A 158 15.79 -17.20 23.45
N ASP A 159 14.85 -17.87 22.79
CA ASP A 159 15.13 -18.78 21.68
C ASP A 159 15.56 -18.03 20.40
N LEU A 160 15.06 -16.80 20.20
CA LEU A 160 15.37 -15.95 19.06
C LEU A 160 16.71 -15.22 19.20
N LEU A 161 17.05 -14.76 20.38
CA LEU A 161 18.15 -13.83 20.62
C LEU A 161 19.48 -14.29 20.02
N PRO A 162 19.92 -15.55 20.18
CA PRO A 162 21.17 -16.04 19.56
C PRO A 162 21.17 -15.92 18.03
N HIS A 163 20.02 -16.17 17.38
CA HIS A 163 19.86 -16.05 15.95
C HIS A 163 19.90 -14.61 15.46
N LEU A 164 19.26 -13.70 16.19
CA LEU A 164 19.27 -12.27 15.90
C LEU A 164 20.68 -11.66 16.07
N GLU A 165 21.39 -12.03 17.15
CA GLU A 165 22.74 -11.58 17.40
C GLU A 165 23.68 -12.00 16.29
N GLU A 166 23.71 -13.30 15.93
CA GLU A 166 24.58 -13.82 14.87
C GLU A 166 24.22 -13.22 13.50
N ALA A 167 22.95 -13.09 13.17
CA ALA A 167 22.50 -12.43 11.93
C ALA A 167 22.87 -10.93 11.88
N SER A 168 23.06 -10.29 13.03
CA SER A 168 23.46 -8.87 13.14
C SER A 168 24.93 -8.62 12.79
N HIS A 169 25.80 -9.64 12.85
CA HIS A 169 27.23 -9.50 12.60
C HIS A 169 27.59 -9.25 11.12
N GLY A 170 26.64 -9.45 10.19
CA GLY A 170 26.85 -9.19 8.76
C GLY A 170 27.08 -7.71 8.41
N GLY A 171 27.70 -7.49 7.25
CA GLY A 171 27.94 -6.13 6.71
C GLY A 171 26.78 -5.50 5.93
N GLN A 172 25.69 -6.26 5.70
CA GLN A 172 24.55 -5.82 4.89
C GLN A 172 23.68 -4.79 5.63
N LYS A 173 22.83 -4.04 4.88
CA LYS A 173 21.90 -3.05 5.44
C LYS A 173 21.02 -3.68 6.52
N VAL A 174 20.47 -4.88 6.27
CA VAL A 174 19.60 -5.62 7.21
C VAL A 174 20.33 -5.93 8.51
N SER A 175 21.55 -6.48 8.45
CA SER A 175 22.34 -6.80 9.64
C SER A 175 22.66 -5.57 10.48
N ARG A 176 22.96 -4.42 9.84
CA ARG A 176 23.20 -3.16 10.57
C ARG A 176 21.94 -2.62 11.23
N SER A 177 20.79 -2.69 10.54
CA SER A 177 19.50 -2.30 11.12
C SER A 177 19.13 -3.17 12.31
N LEU A 178 19.32 -4.48 12.18
CA LEU A 178 19.09 -5.46 13.23
C LEU A 178 19.99 -5.21 14.46
N ARG A 179 21.27 -4.95 14.25
CA ARG A 179 22.20 -4.60 15.34
C ARG A 179 21.75 -3.36 16.09
N SER A 180 21.44 -2.28 15.36
CA SER A 180 20.92 -1.05 15.98
C SER A 180 19.62 -1.32 16.76
N ALA A 181 18.73 -2.18 16.25
CA ALA A 181 17.49 -2.53 16.95
C ALA A 181 17.74 -3.30 18.26
N LEU A 182 18.71 -4.22 18.26
CA LEU A 182 19.12 -4.96 19.47
C LEU A 182 19.76 -4.06 20.49
N ASP A 183 20.66 -3.15 20.06
CA ASP A 183 21.32 -2.16 20.91
C ASP A 183 20.28 -1.22 21.55
N ASP A 184 19.31 -0.70 20.78
CA ASP A 184 18.26 0.17 21.28
C ASP A 184 17.35 -0.57 22.29
N LEU A 185 16.94 -1.81 21.97
CA LEU A 185 16.13 -2.62 22.88
C LEU A 185 16.87 -2.89 24.20
N ALA A 186 18.17 -3.17 24.14
CA ALA A 186 18.99 -3.42 25.34
C ALA A 186 19.18 -2.15 26.19
N GLN A 187 19.36 -0.98 25.55
CA GLN A 187 19.62 0.29 26.24
C GLN A 187 18.36 0.97 26.74
N GLU A 188 17.33 1.06 25.89
CA GLU A 188 16.11 1.81 26.20
C GLU A 188 15.06 0.95 26.90
N ARG A 189 15.12 -0.38 26.78
CA ARG A 189 14.12 -1.32 27.31
C ARG A 189 12.71 -0.95 26.84
N ARG A 190 12.61 -0.55 25.57
CA ARG A 190 11.35 -0.21 24.89
C ARG A 190 11.25 -0.91 23.57
N LEU A 191 10.04 -1.28 23.19
CA LEU A 191 9.74 -1.95 21.95
C LEU A 191 8.52 -1.32 21.29
N ARG A 192 8.65 -0.91 20.05
CA ARG A 192 7.53 -0.42 19.24
C ARG A 192 6.96 -1.53 18.40
N LEU A 193 5.64 -1.65 18.43
CA LEU A 193 4.86 -2.58 17.64
C LEU A 193 3.90 -1.78 16.76
N LEU A 194 3.61 -2.30 15.57
CA LEU A 194 2.51 -1.79 14.74
C LEU A 194 1.60 -2.96 14.35
N ARG A 195 0.37 -2.93 14.85
CA ARG A 195 -0.66 -3.90 14.48
C ARG A 195 -1.58 -3.33 13.41
N ILE A 196 -1.86 -4.14 12.40
CA ILE A 196 -2.78 -3.84 11.31
C ILE A 196 -3.85 -4.92 11.34
N ASP A 197 -5.08 -4.53 11.69
CA ASP A 197 -6.23 -5.42 11.75
C ASP A 197 -7.17 -5.13 10.59
N ASP A 198 -7.61 -6.13 9.86
CA ASP A 198 -8.72 -6.00 8.93
C ASP A 198 -9.95 -6.80 9.37
N TYR A 199 -11.11 -6.35 8.94
CA TYR A 199 -12.42 -6.96 9.21
C TYR A 199 -13.27 -6.91 7.94
N ASN A 200 -14.19 -7.84 7.79
CA ASN A 200 -14.90 -8.11 6.55
C ASN A 200 -13.93 -8.51 5.42
N ALA A 201 -12.90 -9.29 5.77
CA ALA A 201 -11.92 -9.85 4.85
C ALA A 201 -11.86 -11.37 5.02
N SER A 202 -11.35 -12.08 4.01
CA SER A 202 -11.41 -13.56 3.97
C SER A 202 -10.65 -14.26 5.10
N GLY A 203 -9.71 -13.58 5.74
CA GLY A 203 -8.74 -14.21 6.63
C GLY A 203 -7.75 -15.12 5.88
N LEU A 204 -6.75 -15.63 6.58
CA LEU A 204 -5.75 -16.53 5.99
C LEU A 204 -6.28 -17.98 5.95
N THR A 205 -7.26 -18.21 5.08
CA THR A 205 -7.85 -19.54 4.85
C THR A 205 -6.91 -20.46 4.08
N GLY A 206 -7.24 -21.75 4.06
CA GLY A 206 -6.51 -22.77 3.34
C GLY A 206 -5.46 -23.51 4.17
N PRO A 207 -4.81 -24.52 3.56
CA PRO A 207 -3.89 -25.41 4.24
C PRO A 207 -2.52 -24.77 4.54
N GLU A 208 -1.73 -25.46 5.39
CA GLU A 208 -0.44 -24.95 5.88
C GLU A 208 0.63 -24.79 4.78
N TYR A 209 0.70 -25.73 3.84
CA TYR A 209 1.82 -25.85 2.91
C TYR A 209 1.46 -25.86 1.43
N SER A 210 0.22 -26.19 1.10
CA SER A 210 -0.26 -26.24 -0.28
C SER A 210 -0.94 -24.91 -0.69
N ASP A 211 -1.52 -24.86 -1.88
CA ASP A 211 -2.12 -23.64 -2.42
C ASP A 211 -3.26 -23.12 -1.53
N GLY A 212 -3.18 -21.85 -1.19
CA GLY A 212 -4.13 -21.15 -0.32
C GLY A 212 -3.60 -19.80 0.15
N ARG A 213 -4.49 -18.98 0.72
CA ARG A 213 -4.14 -17.65 1.27
C ARG A 213 -3.09 -17.75 2.36
N PHE A 214 -3.23 -18.73 3.26
CA PHE A 214 -2.27 -18.93 4.34
C PHE A 214 -0.86 -19.19 3.80
N ALA A 215 -0.69 -20.20 2.95
CA ALA A 215 0.62 -20.55 2.41
C ALA A 215 1.22 -19.42 1.56
N ALA A 216 0.39 -18.70 0.79
CA ALA A 216 0.83 -17.57 -0.01
C ALA A 216 1.43 -16.45 0.86
N VAL A 217 0.88 -16.17 2.05
CA VAL A 217 1.38 -15.12 2.95
C VAL A 217 2.52 -15.63 3.83
N VAL A 218 2.33 -16.79 4.47
CA VAL A 218 3.20 -17.27 5.56
C VAL A 218 4.41 -18.06 5.04
N ARG A 219 4.25 -18.84 3.96
CA ARG A 219 5.27 -19.80 3.51
C ARG A 219 6.04 -19.35 2.28
N ARG A 220 5.37 -18.66 1.36
CA ARG A 220 5.92 -18.37 0.03
C ARG A 220 6.38 -16.93 -0.06
N GLN A 221 7.48 -16.72 -0.77
CA GLN A 221 7.95 -15.41 -1.17
C GLN A 221 7.47 -15.12 -2.59
N LEU A 222 7.16 -13.86 -2.93
CA LEU A 222 6.80 -13.43 -4.29
C LEU A 222 5.62 -14.19 -4.93
N ASP A 223 4.79 -14.87 -4.12
CA ASP A 223 3.60 -15.57 -4.59
C ASP A 223 2.34 -14.82 -4.18
N SER A 224 1.38 -14.71 -5.10
CA SER A 224 0.05 -14.17 -4.83
C SER A 224 -0.99 -15.24 -5.19
N HIS A 225 -1.86 -15.60 -4.25
CA HIS A 225 -2.97 -16.53 -4.49
C HIS A 225 -4.09 -15.93 -5.37
N LYS A 226 -3.91 -14.71 -5.89
CA LYS A 226 -4.94 -13.97 -6.63
C LYS A 226 -5.14 -14.57 -8.01
N VAL A 227 -6.37 -15.02 -8.29
CA VAL A 227 -6.77 -15.57 -9.59
C VAL A 227 -6.70 -14.47 -10.66
N THR A 228 -6.01 -14.76 -11.75
CA THR A 228 -5.92 -13.88 -12.93
C THR A 228 -7.32 -13.60 -13.48
N GLY A 229 -7.80 -12.35 -13.36
CA GLY A 229 -9.12 -11.93 -13.86
C GLY A 229 -10.11 -11.39 -12.84
N GLY A 230 -9.76 -11.38 -11.54
CA GLY A 230 -10.58 -10.80 -10.48
C GLY A 230 -10.43 -9.28 -10.31
N ARG A 231 -11.25 -8.69 -9.42
CA ARG A 231 -11.18 -7.26 -9.04
C ARG A 231 -9.94 -6.91 -8.20
N ALA A 232 -9.12 -7.89 -7.84
CA ALA A 232 -7.97 -7.73 -6.96
C ALA A 232 -6.85 -6.89 -7.58
N GLY A 233 -6.31 -5.94 -6.83
CA GLY A 233 -5.36 -4.93 -7.31
C GLY A 233 -3.90 -5.38 -7.40
N GLY A 234 -3.45 -6.33 -6.56
CA GLY A 234 -2.05 -6.72 -6.46
C GLY A 234 -1.64 -7.82 -7.45
N SER A 235 -0.55 -7.60 -8.21
CA SER A 235 -0.13 -8.51 -9.28
C SER A 235 1.15 -9.31 -9.01
N TYR A 236 2.02 -8.86 -8.08
CA TYR A 236 3.39 -9.38 -7.98
C TYR A 236 3.71 -10.11 -6.67
N GLY A 237 2.78 -10.18 -5.70
CA GLY A 237 3.07 -10.76 -4.38
C GLY A 237 4.16 -10.01 -3.58
N LEU A 238 4.58 -8.85 -4.06
CA LEU A 238 5.61 -8.01 -3.46
C LEU A 238 5.07 -7.17 -2.30
N GLY A 239 3.80 -6.72 -2.36
CA GLY A 239 3.20 -5.82 -1.38
C GLY A 239 3.22 -6.37 0.05
N LYS A 240 3.06 -7.70 0.23
CA LYS A 240 3.19 -8.33 1.55
C LYS A 240 4.58 -8.18 2.18
N ALA A 241 5.63 -8.00 1.37
CA ALA A 241 6.99 -7.84 1.87
C ALA A 241 7.20 -6.54 2.65
N THR A 242 6.34 -5.53 2.46
CA THR A 242 6.37 -4.28 3.21
C THR A 242 6.19 -4.51 4.71
N LEU A 243 5.41 -5.53 5.12
CA LEU A 243 5.23 -5.90 6.53
C LEU A 243 6.58 -6.23 7.20
N TRP A 244 7.42 -7.04 6.55
CA TRP A 244 8.74 -7.40 7.08
C TRP A 244 9.76 -6.29 6.89
N ALA A 245 9.65 -5.50 5.83
CA ALA A 245 10.54 -4.37 5.55
C ALA A 245 10.40 -3.25 6.61
N THR A 246 9.22 -3.05 7.18
CA THR A 246 8.98 -2.07 8.24
C THR A 246 9.26 -2.61 9.65
N SER A 247 9.75 -3.85 9.79
CA SER A 247 10.25 -4.42 11.03
C SER A 247 11.78 -4.34 11.08
N ARG A 248 12.34 -3.72 12.10
CA ARG A 248 13.80 -3.71 12.32
C ARG A 248 14.36 -5.10 12.63
N PHE A 249 13.52 -6.00 13.16
CA PHE A 249 13.86 -7.40 13.45
C PHE A 249 13.53 -8.36 12.32
N GLY A 250 12.79 -7.90 11.29
CA GLY A 250 12.28 -8.79 10.23
C GLY A 250 11.20 -9.75 10.74
N LEU A 251 10.47 -9.38 11.79
CA LEU A 251 9.55 -10.22 12.54
C LEU A 251 8.11 -9.72 12.46
N VAL A 252 7.21 -10.61 12.03
CA VAL A 252 5.76 -10.35 11.98
C VAL A 252 5.03 -11.52 12.64
N LEU A 253 4.13 -11.21 13.57
CA LEU A 253 3.17 -12.15 14.13
C LEU A 253 1.83 -11.96 13.43
N ILE A 254 1.08 -13.03 13.30
CA ILE A 254 -0.16 -13.07 12.54
C ILE A 254 -1.21 -13.79 13.36
N ASN A 255 -2.41 -13.20 13.50
CA ASN A 255 -3.60 -13.83 14.03
C ASN A 255 -4.74 -13.69 13.01
N SER A 256 -5.39 -14.77 12.63
CA SER A 256 -6.47 -14.74 11.64
C SER A 256 -7.75 -15.38 12.15
N THR A 257 -8.86 -14.68 11.92
CA THR A 257 -10.22 -15.22 11.99
C THR A 257 -10.63 -15.59 10.57
N LEU A 258 -10.93 -16.86 10.34
CA LEU A 258 -11.14 -17.43 9.01
C LEU A 258 -12.61 -17.31 8.58
N SER A 259 -12.85 -16.97 7.31
CA SER A 259 -14.19 -17.06 6.69
C SER A 259 -14.64 -18.49 6.42
N GLU A 260 -13.69 -19.40 6.26
CA GLU A 260 -13.92 -20.84 6.07
C GLU A 260 -13.13 -21.62 7.11
N PRO A 261 -13.72 -22.60 7.79
CA PRO A 261 -13.05 -23.37 8.81
C PRO A 261 -11.80 -24.10 8.29
N HIS A 262 -10.74 -24.11 9.07
CA HIS A 262 -9.57 -24.96 8.90
C HIS A 262 -9.47 -25.86 10.13
N GLU A 263 -9.41 -27.19 9.93
CA GLU A 263 -9.43 -28.20 11.00
C GLU A 263 -10.62 -28.04 11.97
N GLY A 264 -11.76 -27.62 11.44
CA GLY A 264 -12.98 -27.42 12.20
C GLY A 264 -13.04 -26.14 13.04
N ARG A 265 -12.06 -25.26 12.96
CA ARG A 265 -11.98 -23.99 13.69
C ARG A 265 -11.85 -22.78 12.76
N THR A 266 -12.29 -21.64 13.23
CA THR A 266 -12.20 -20.37 12.50
C THR A 266 -11.27 -19.36 13.17
N ALA A 267 -11.08 -19.41 14.49
CA ALA A 267 -10.26 -18.45 15.25
C ALA A 267 -9.80 -19.04 16.60
N PRO A 268 -8.75 -18.46 17.20
CA PRO A 268 -7.70 -17.64 16.58
C PRO A 268 -6.65 -18.53 15.92
N ARG A 269 -6.35 -18.33 14.64
CA ARG A 269 -5.26 -19.01 13.94
C ARG A 269 -4.00 -18.18 13.99
N VAL A 270 -3.01 -18.56 14.78
CA VAL A 270 -1.81 -17.78 15.06
C VAL A 270 -0.57 -18.42 14.44
N VAL A 271 0.36 -17.59 13.97
CA VAL A 271 1.68 -17.97 13.47
C VAL A 271 2.62 -16.76 13.56
N GLY A 272 3.89 -17.02 13.86
CA GLY A 272 4.96 -16.01 13.70
C GLY A 272 5.82 -16.33 12.48
N ARG A 273 6.32 -15.28 11.79
CA ARG A 273 7.32 -15.43 10.74
C ARG A 273 8.43 -14.40 10.90
N LEU A 274 9.66 -14.91 10.87
CA LEU A 274 10.89 -14.15 10.93
C LEU A 274 11.65 -14.34 9.62
N ASP A 275 12.18 -13.29 9.05
CA ASP A 275 13.02 -13.30 7.86
C ASP A 275 14.39 -12.68 8.20
N LEU A 276 15.39 -13.51 8.50
CA LEU A 276 16.77 -13.12 8.75
C LEU A 276 17.66 -13.36 7.51
N PRO A 277 18.84 -12.75 7.42
CA PRO A 277 19.91 -13.26 6.53
C PRO A 277 20.42 -14.60 7.01
N TRP A 278 21.11 -15.30 6.12
CA TRP A 278 21.87 -16.51 6.48
C TRP A 278 22.79 -16.22 7.68
N HIS A 279 22.81 -17.10 8.67
CA HIS A 279 23.63 -16.98 9.87
C HIS A 279 23.99 -18.35 10.45
N GLN A 280 24.87 -18.37 11.43
CA GLN A 280 25.31 -19.60 12.08
C GLN A 280 25.26 -19.43 13.60
N VAL A 281 24.62 -20.35 14.28
CA VAL A 281 24.56 -20.41 15.75
C VAL A 281 25.30 -21.65 16.21
N GLY A 282 26.39 -21.50 16.91
CA GLY A 282 27.27 -22.61 17.28
C GLY A 282 27.81 -23.34 16.05
N ALA A 283 27.52 -24.63 15.93
CA ALA A 283 27.93 -25.47 14.80
C ALA A 283 26.88 -25.57 13.67
N GLU A 284 25.67 -25.04 13.90
CA GLU A 284 24.55 -25.17 12.99
C GLU A 284 24.38 -23.93 12.12
N ALA A 285 24.12 -24.11 10.83
CA ALA A 285 23.86 -23.05 9.87
C ALA A 285 22.39 -22.98 9.51
N PHE A 286 21.86 -21.74 9.39
CA PHE A 286 20.46 -21.46 9.12
C PHE A 286 20.30 -20.60 7.86
N ALA A 287 19.26 -20.91 7.07
CA ALA A 287 18.98 -20.22 5.81
C ALA A 287 18.36 -18.82 6.01
N GLY A 288 17.91 -18.50 7.23
CA GLY A 288 17.34 -17.20 7.60
C GLY A 288 15.86 -17.25 8.01
N PRO A 289 14.95 -17.76 7.17
CA PRO A 289 13.52 -17.80 7.56
C PRO A 289 13.27 -18.73 8.77
N ALA A 290 12.38 -18.26 9.67
CA ALA A 290 11.91 -19.04 10.81
C ALA A 290 10.42 -18.79 11.07
N TRP A 291 9.77 -19.76 11.75
CA TRP A 291 8.35 -19.69 12.08
C TRP A 291 8.11 -20.05 13.55
N LEU A 292 7.32 -19.23 14.22
CA LEU A 292 6.75 -19.54 15.55
C LEU A 292 5.46 -20.31 15.34
N GLY A 293 5.34 -21.48 15.95
CA GLY A 293 4.14 -22.30 15.85
C GLY A 293 4.26 -23.63 16.57
N GLU A 294 3.23 -24.45 16.45
CA GLU A 294 3.28 -25.83 16.89
C GLU A 294 4.17 -26.68 15.98
N PRO A 295 5.00 -27.60 16.49
CA PRO A 295 5.67 -28.58 15.66
C PRO A 295 4.64 -29.41 14.88
N ASP A 296 4.87 -29.60 13.59
CA ASP A 296 3.99 -30.45 12.79
C ASP A 296 4.10 -31.90 13.23
N THR A 297 2.99 -32.60 13.20
CA THR A 297 2.90 -34.00 13.61
C THR A 297 2.85 -34.98 12.43
N GLU A 298 2.74 -34.46 11.21
CA GLU A 298 2.75 -35.30 10.00
C GLU A 298 4.19 -35.69 9.66
N PRO A 299 4.46 -36.97 9.36
CA PRO A 299 5.81 -37.46 9.07
C PRO A 299 6.49 -36.74 7.89
N GLU A 300 5.68 -36.26 6.92
CA GLU A 300 6.15 -35.53 5.73
C GLU A 300 6.64 -34.13 6.08
N HIS A 301 6.25 -33.62 7.25
CA HIS A 301 6.55 -32.27 7.75
C HIS A 301 7.31 -32.27 9.07
N GLU A 302 8.02 -33.39 9.35
CA GLU A 302 8.87 -33.50 10.53
C GLU A 302 9.91 -32.38 10.57
N GLY A 303 10.01 -31.70 11.74
CA GLY A 303 10.91 -30.56 11.92
C GLY A 303 10.40 -29.24 11.36
N VAL A 304 9.11 -29.12 11.03
CA VAL A 304 8.48 -27.87 10.58
C VAL A 304 7.44 -27.42 11.60
N SER A 305 7.32 -26.12 11.82
CA SER A 305 6.23 -25.53 12.60
C SER A 305 5.03 -25.19 11.71
N ARG A 306 3.84 -25.36 12.25
CA ARG A 306 2.56 -24.99 11.65
C ARG A 306 1.89 -23.88 12.47
N SER A 307 0.81 -23.28 11.96
CA SER A 307 -0.05 -22.39 12.76
C SER A 307 -0.68 -23.15 13.92
N TRP A 308 -1.04 -22.42 14.97
CA TRP A 308 -1.71 -23.02 16.13
C TRP A 308 -2.96 -22.26 16.50
N TRP A 309 -3.83 -22.93 17.24
CA TRP A 309 -5.05 -22.34 17.81
C TRP A 309 -4.71 -21.87 19.22
N ALA A 310 -4.32 -20.60 19.33
CA ALA A 310 -3.86 -20.02 20.58
C ALA A 310 -5.01 -19.86 21.57
N ASP A 311 -4.69 -19.88 22.88
CA ASP A 311 -5.59 -19.44 23.93
C ASP A 311 -5.64 -17.91 24.04
N GLU A 312 -6.69 -17.39 24.71
CA GLU A 312 -6.90 -15.94 24.86
C GLU A 312 -5.74 -15.24 25.59
N GLU A 313 -5.12 -15.91 26.57
CA GLU A 313 -3.99 -15.35 27.32
C GLU A 313 -2.77 -15.18 26.43
N THR A 314 -2.46 -16.18 25.62
CA THR A 314 -1.37 -16.13 24.63
C THR A 314 -1.61 -15.02 23.60
N VAL A 315 -2.84 -14.94 23.06
CA VAL A 315 -3.21 -13.87 22.09
C VAL A 315 -3.04 -12.49 22.72
N ARG A 316 -3.46 -12.32 23.96
CA ARG A 316 -3.35 -11.06 24.71
C ARG A 316 -1.89 -10.68 24.96
N ARG A 317 -1.06 -11.61 25.46
CA ARG A 317 0.37 -11.37 25.71
C ARG A 317 1.14 -11.03 24.46
N LEU A 318 0.75 -11.61 23.32
CA LEU A 318 1.32 -11.31 22.02
C LEU A 318 0.74 -10.04 21.36
N CYS A 319 -0.13 -9.28 22.05
CA CYS A 319 -0.78 -8.07 21.53
C CYS A 319 -1.55 -8.31 20.20
N LEU A 320 -2.12 -9.51 20.04
CA LEU A 320 -2.83 -9.96 18.84
C LEU A 320 -4.35 -10.05 19.00
N GLU A 321 -4.92 -9.48 20.08
CA GLU A 321 -6.35 -9.49 20.34
C GLU A 321 -7.11 -8.77 19.22
N ARG A 322 -8.16 -9.42 18.70
CA ARG A 322 -9.06 -8.86 17.69
C ARG A 322 -10.37 -8.41 18.34
N SER A 323 -10.96 -7.36 17.80
CA SER A 323 -12.26 -6.86 18.30
C SER A 323 -13.39 -7.63 17.60
N GLY A 324 -13.96 -8.64 18.29
CA GLY A 324 -15.08 -9.46 17.78
C GLY A 324 -14.64 -10.64 16.89
N ASP A 325 -15.64 -11.35 16.36
CA ASP A 325 -15.50 -12.64 15.67
C ASP A 325 -15.54 -12.52 14.14
N GLU A 326 -15.53 -11.30 13.60
CA GLU A 326 -15.57 -11.10 12.15
C GLU A 326 -14.31 -11.62 11.47
N PRO A 327 -14.47 -12.29 10.31
CA PRO A 327 -13.33 -12.75 9.54
C PRO A 327 -12.39 -11.63 9.13
N GLY A 328 -11.08 -11.96 9.13
CA GLY A 328 -10.00 -11.04 8.80
C GLY A 328 -8.69 -11.46 9.43
N THR A 329 -7.68 -10.62 9.31
CA THR A 329 -6.32 -10.89 9.79
C THR A 329 -5.75 -9.72 10.56
N SER A 330 -4.98 -10.02 11.60
CA SER A 330 -4.12 -9.08 12.31
C SER A 330 -2.67 -9.40 12.00
N PHE A 331 -1.94 -8.41 11.50
CA PHE A 331 -0.49 -8.46 11.33
C PHE A 331 0.15 -7.58 12.39
N LEU A 332 1.02 -8.14 13.23
CA LEU A 332 1.78 -7.40 14.23
C LEU A 332 3.25 -7.33 13.80
N ILE A 333 3.69 -6.16 13.42
CA ILE A 333 5.07 -5.84 13.05
C ILE A 333 5.84 -5.55 14.33
N VAL A 334 6.84 -6.38 14.65
CA VAL A 334 7.67 -6.24 15.85
C VAL A 334 8.90 -5.39 15.55
N GLY A 335 9.14 -4.36 16.36
CA GLY A 335 10.18 -3.38 16.09
C GLY A 335 9.82 -2.47 14.92
N ALA A 336 8.58 -1.99 14.88
CA ALA A 336 8.07 -1.12 13.82
C ALA A 336 8.82 0.22 13.77
N TYR A 337 9.15 0.67 12.55
CA TYR A 337 9.85 1.92 12.32
C TYR A 337 9.50 2.50 10.95
N ASP A 338 9.81 3.78 10.78
CA ASP A 338 9.73 4.46 9.49
C ASP A 338 11.14 4.65 8.89
N ALA A 339 11.43 3.96 7.80
CA ALA A 339 12.76 4.01 7.18
C ALA A 339 13.04 5.29 6.38
N SER A 340 12.02 6.12 6.12
CA SER A 340 12.23 7.45 5.50
C SER A 340 12.92 8.41 6.48
N GLY A 341 12.79 8.18 7.80
CA GLY A 341 13.29 9.07 8.84
C GLY A 341 12.41 10.29 9.10
N ASP A 342 11.23 10.36 8.45
CA ASP A 342 10.31 11.49 8.62
C ASP A 342 9.41 11.34 9.86
N ALA A 343 9.32 10.13 10.43
CA ALA A 343 8.47 9.81 11.58
C ALA A 343 9.26 9.02 12.63
N GLU A 344 9.91 9.74 13.54
CA GLU A 344 10.75 9.15 14.59
C GLU A 344 9.98 8.89 15.90
N SER A 345 9.01 9.74 16.24
CA SER A 345 8.19 9.59 17.42
C SER A 345 6.89 8.81 17.15
N LEU A 346 6.23 8.31 18.21
CA LEU A 346 4.90 7.71 18.09
C LEU A 346 3.87 8.68 17.51
N GLN A 347 3.98 9.97 17.84
CA GLN A 347 3.10 11.01 17.31
C GLN A 347 3.30 11.18 15.80
N ASP A 348 4.56 11.29 15.35
CA ASP A 348 4.87 11.44 13.92
C ASP A 348 4.42 10.21 13.11
N MET A 349 4.64 9.00 13.64
CA MET A 349 4.18 7.76 13.03
C MET A 349 2.65 7.70 12.93
N HIS A 350 1.94 8.12 14.00
CA HIS A 350 0.47 8.20 14.01
C HIS A 350 -0.04 9.16 12.93
N GLU A 351 0.49 10.38 12.90
CA GLU A 351 0.11 11.41 11.93
C GLU A 351 0.43 10.98 10.50
N LYS A 352 1.58 10.36 10.28
CA LYS A 352 1.99 9.83 8.97
C LYS A 352 1.05 8.73 8.48
N LEU A 353 0.65 7.81 9.34
CA LEU A 353 -0.33 6.76 9.00
C LEU A 353 -1.69 7.37 8.65
N VAL A 354 -2.21 8.29 9.46
CA VAL A 354 -3.49 8.96 9.20
C VAL A 354 -3.44 9.71 7.87
N GLY A 355 -2.38 10.50 7.62
CA GLY A 355 -2.20 11.25 6.38
C GLY A 355 -2.09 10.32 5.15
N SER A 356 -1.31 9.24 5.25
CA SER A 356 -1.12 8.27 4.16
C SER A 356 -2.41 7.54 3.80
N LEU A 357 -3.22 7.17 4.79
CA LEU A 357 -4.54 6.56 4.59
C LEU A 357 -5.51 7.56 3.95
N ALA A 358 -5.49 8.81 4.40
CA ALA A 358 -6.32 9.87 3.84
C ALA A 358 -5.97 10.12 2.36
N ASP A 359 -4.69 10.27 2.04
CA ASP A 359 -4.23 10.55 0.67
C ASP A 359 -4.47 9.37 -0.28
N GLY A 360 -4.20 8.14 0.19
CA GLY A 360 -4.31 6.94 -0.64
C GLY A 360 -5.74 6.46 -0.87
N PHE A 361 -6.62 6.59 0.13
CA PHE A 361 -7.90 5.90 0.17
C PHE A 361 -9.12 6.79 0.44
N TRP A 362 -9.00 8.12 0.41
CA TRP A 362 -10.14 9.03 0.62
C TRP A 362 -11.38 8.64 -0.19
N ALA A 363 -11.19 8.22 -1.43
CA ALA A 363 -12.28 7.86 -2.32
C ALA A 363 -12.92 6.50 -1.97
N ALA A 364 -12.15 5.55 -1.47
CA ALA A 364 -12.68 4.30 -0.95
C ALA A 364 -13.47 4.51 0.36
N MET A 365 -13.08 5.53 1.15
CA MET A 365 -13.77 5.92 2.39
C MET A 365 -14.96 6.87 2.16
N THR A 366 -15.17 7.33 0.91
CA THR A 366 -16.29 8.18 0.57
C THR A 366 -17.52 7.35 0.21
N GLY A 367 -18.60 7.50 0.96
CA GLY A 367 -19.92 6.95 0.67
C GLY A 367 -20.87 7.99 0.07
N GLY A 368 -22.00 7.54 -0.45
CA GLY A 368 -23.14 8.37 -0.85
C GLY A 368 -24.35 8.12 0.05
N ARG A 369 -25.49 8.78 -0.23
CA ARG A 369 -26.75 8.60 0.51
C ARG A 369 -27.26 7.16 0.53
N SER A 370 -27.04 6.43 -0.56
CA SER A 370 -27.49 5.04 -0.73
C SER A 370 -26.36 4.05 -0.94
N ALA A 371 -25.10 4.51 -0.95
CA ALA A 371 -23.94 3.69 -1.18
C ALA A 371 -23.00 3.78 0.03
N ALA A 372 -22.79 2.66 0.73
CA ALA A 372 -21.80 2.58 1.78
C ALA A 372 -20.39 2.83 1.22
N PRO A 373 -19.45 3.36 2.02
CA PRO A 373 -18.05 3.41 1.62
C PRO A 373 -17.49 1.99 1.41
N LEU A 374 -16.41 1.87 0.67
CA LEU A 374 -15.73 0.59 0.49
C LEU A 374 -14.82 0.26 1.68
N LEU A 375 -14.33 1.30 2.36
CA LEU A 375 -13.34 1.24 3.42
C LEU A 375 -13.73 2.15 4.59
N GLU A 376 -13.43 1.69 5.79
CA GLU A 376 -13.28 2.53 6.99
C GLU A 376 -11.89 2.31 7.58
N ALA A 377 -11.16 3.39 7.83
CA ALA A 377 -9.83 3.34 8.40
C ALA A 377 -9.73 4.14 9.70
N ARG A 378 -8.96 3.62 10.67
CA ARG A 378 -8.67 4.30 11.92
C ARG A 378 -7.26 3.99 12.42
N VAL A 379 -6.71 4.91 13.18
CA VAL A 379 -5.39 4.80 13.79
C VAL A 379 -5.51 5.07 15.29
N THR A 380 -4.86 4.26 16.11
CA THR A 380 -4.79 4.42 17.57
C THR A 380 -3.35 4.23 18.01
N THR A 381 -2.93 4.91 19.09
CA THR A 381 -1.60 4.69 19.68
C THR A 381 -1.73 4.37 21.16
N LEU A 382 -1.07 3.29 21.57
CA LEU A 382 -1.08 2.77 22.92
C LEU A 382 0.31 2.81 23.56
N ARG A 383 0.37 2.91 24.88
CA ARG A 383 1.55 2.59 25.70
C ARG A 383 1.15 1.58 26.77
N ASN A 384 1.80 0.45 26.80
CA ASN A 384 1.51 -0.61 27.77
C ASN A 384 0.03 -1.00 27.85
N GLY A 385 -0.68 -0.97 26.70
CA GLY A 385 -2.11 -1.24 26.62
C GLY A 385 -3.02 -0.06 26.93
N GLU A 386 -2.51 1.05 27.45
CA GLU A 386 -3.28 2.26 27.71
C GLU A 386 -3.26 3.21 26.52
N VAL A 387 -4.37 3.92 26.29
CA VAL A 387 -4.49 4.87 25.20
C VAL A 387 -3.56 6.06 25.41
N TYR A 388 -2.56 6.20 24.54
CA TYR A 388 -1.65 7.35 24.48
C TYR A 388 -2.13 8.44 23.54
N ILE A 389 -2.52 8.07 22.29
CA ILE A 389 -3.21 8.93 21.35
C ILE A 389 -4.56 8.27 21.06
N PRO A 390 -5.69 8.96 21.31
CA PRO A 390 -7.02 8.42 21.08
C PRO A 390 -7.22 7.94 19.64
N GLU A 391 -8.16 7.02 19.46
CA GLU A 391 -8.56 6.54 18.14
C GLU A 391 -8.96 7.72 17.25
N GLN A 392 -8.27 7.84 16.12
CA GLN A 392 -8.59 8.80 15.07
C GLN A 392 -9.15 8.05 13.86
N ARG A 393 -10.44 8.25 13.58
CA ARG A 393 -11.03 7.82 12.31
C ARG A 393 -10.55 8.74 11.21
N VAL A 394 -10.12 8.15 10.09
CA VAL A 394 -9.71 8.93 8.92
C VAL A 394 -10.96 9.46 8.21
N ASP A 395 -11.17 10.77 8.27
CA ASP A 395 -12.31 11.43 7.64
C ASP A 395 -11.90 12.06 6.31
N PRO A 396 -12.36 11.52 5.15
CA PRO A 396 -11.99 12.05 3.85
C PRO A 396 -12.42 13.50 3.63
N HIS A 397 -13.50 13.96 4.30
CA HIS A 397 -13.94 15.35 4.20
C HIS A 397 -12.98 16.36 4.86
N ALA A 398 -12.30 15.93 5.93
CA ALA A 398 -11.33 16.78 6.62
C ALA A 398 -10.05 16.96 5.80
N TYR A 399 -9.64 15.96 5.02
CA TYR A 399 -8.38 15.99 4.27
C TYR A 399 -8.54 16.42 2.81
N HIS A 400 -9.65 16.02 2.17
CA HIS A 400 -9.91 16.28 0.75
C HIS A 400 -11.36 16.73 0.50
N PRO A 401 -11.78 17.90 1.02
CA PRO A 401 -13.18 18.30 1.02
C PRO A 401 -13.80 18.41 -0.37
N ALA A 402 -13.11 19.03 -1.33
CA ALA A 402 -13.65 19.18 -2.68
C ALA A 402 -13.62 17.85 -3.47
N LEU A 403 -12.58 17.03 -3.33
CA LEU A 403 -12.52 15.71 -3.97
C LEU A 403 -13.61 14.78 -3.44
N THR A 404 -13.82 14.76 -2.12
CA THR A 404 -14.87 13.98 -1.46
C THR A 404 -16.24 14.42 -1.91
N ARG A 405 -16.50 15.74 -1.96
CA ARG A 405 -17.74 16.33 -2.50
C ARG A 405 -17.98 15.88 -3.94
N ALA A 406 -16.93 15.89 -4.80
CA ALA A 406 -17.06 15.49 -6.19
C ALA A 406 -17.49 14.04 -6.33
N LEU A 407 -16.85 13.14 -5.59
CA LEU A 407 -17.20 11.71 -5.62
C LEU A 407 -18.58 11.44 -5.02
N GLN A 408 -18.92 12.10 -3.90
CA GLN A 408 -20.21 11.95 -3.25
C GLN A 408 -21.36 12.40 -4.17
N ALA A 409 -21.24 13.56 -4.83
CA ALA A 409 -22.21 14.02 -5.80
C ALA A 409 -22.41 13.02 -6.96
N TYR A 410 -21.35 12.36 -7.40
CA TYR A 410 -21.45 11.31 -8.40
C TYR A 410 -22.20 10.07 -7.88
N LEU A 411 -21.89 9.62 -6.67
CA LEU A 411 -22.56 8.47 -6.04
C LEU A 411 -24.04 8.73 -5.77
N ASP A 412 -24.38 9.98 -5.49
CA ASP A 412 -25.74 10.44 -5.21
C ASP A 412 -26.55 10.80 -6.47
N GLY A 413 -25.90 10.85 -7.64
CA GLY A 413 -26.53 11.27 -8.89
C GLY A 413 -26.76 12.79 -9.01
N ASP A 414 -26.10 13.59 -8.18
CA ASP A 414 -26.28 15.06 -8.07
C ASP A 414 -25.29 15.87 -8.94
N THR A 415 -24.77 15.26 -10.01
CA THR A 415 -23.86 15.93 -10.94
C THR A 415 -24.61 16.79 -11.94
N VAL A 416 -23.97 17.88 -12.39
CA VAL A 416 -24.51 18.81 -13.38
C VAL A 416 -23.71 18.76 -14.68
N ASP A 417 -24.27 19.29 -15.78
CA ASP A 417 -23.56 19.39 -17.07
C ASP A 417 -22.68 20.65 -17.15
N GLU A 418 -22.97 21.69 -16.35
CA GLU A 418 -22.23 22.95 -16.33
C GLU A 418 -22.18 23.55 -14.92
N LEU A 419 -21.00 24.09 -14.53
CA LEU A 419 -20.81 24.76 -13.25
C LEU A 419 -21.41 26.18 -13.28
N THR A 420 -22.45 26.39 -12.49
CA THR A 420 -23.11 27.72 -12.34
C THR A 420 -23.00 28.26 -10.92
N ALA A 421 -22.67 27.40 -9.92
CA ALA A 421 -22.53 27.79 -8.52
C ALA A 421 -21.36 27.09 -7.85
N ALA A 422 -20.85 27.68 -6.76
CA ALA A 422 -19.88 27.05 -5.88
C ALA A 422 -20.49 25.77 -5.26
N GLY A 423 -19.67 24.73 -5.16
CA GLY A 423 -20.10 23.45 -4.59
C GLY A 423 -20.76 22.47 -5.58
N GLN A 424 -21.09 22.91 -6.80
CA GLN A 424 -21.56 22.00 -7.84
C GLN A 424 -20.43 21.12 -8.37
N VAL A 425 -20.80 19.96 -8.93
CA VAL A 425 -19.90 19.00 -9.53
C VAL A 425 -20.34 18.74 -10.96
N VAL A 426 -19.48 19.06 -11.92
CA VAL A 426 -19.72 18.72 -13.33
C VAL A 426 -19.15 17.36 -13.64
N ARG A 427 -19.88 16.60 -14.48
CA ARG A 427 -19.48 15.30 -14.96
C ARG A 427 -19.23 15.34 -16.48
N ALA A 428 -18.18 14.66 -16.90
CA ALA A 428 -17.91 14.41 -18.32
C ALA A 428 -17.34 13.00 -18.51
N ASP A 429 -17.60 12.41 -19.66
CA ASP A 429 -17.00 11.13 -20.03
C ASP A 429 -15.67 11.35 -20.79
N VAL A 430 -14.66 10.51 -20.47
CA VAL A 430 -13.32 10.55 -21.08
C VAL A 430 -13.05 9.20 -21.75
N PRO A 431 -12.84 9.16 -23.09
CA PRO A 431 -12.65 7.91 -23.79
C PRO A 431 -11.26 7.31 -23.51
N LEU A 432 -11.23 6.03 -23.17
CA LEU A 432 -10.04 5.17 -23.12
C LEU A 432 -10.21 4.04 -24.15
N VAL A 433 -9.36 4.02 -25.16
CA VAL A 433 -9.34 2.91 -26.13
C VAL A 433 -8.39 1.83 -25.62
N VAL A 434 -8.96 0.70 -25.23
CA VAL A 434 -8.21 -0.47 -24.74
C VAL A 434 -7.61 -1.22 -25.93
N THR A 435 -6.29 -1.46 -25.89
CA THR A 435 -5.59 -2.24 -26.91
C THR A 435 -5.95 -3.73 -26.77
N PRO A 436 -6.20 -4.48 -27.86
CA PRO A 436 -6.48 -5.91 -27.81
C PRO A 436 -5.31 -6.71 -27.22
N LEU A 437 -5.62 -7.88 -26.65
CA LEU A 437 -4.61 -8.85 -26.22
C LEU A 437 -3.88 -9.44 -27.43
N LYS A 438 -2.62 -9.85 -27.26
CA LYS A 438 -1.82 -10.46 -28.33
C LYS A 438 -2.44 -11.75 -28.88
N ASP A 439 -3.07 -12.52 -28.02
CA ASP A 439 -3.67 -13.83 -28.33
C ASP A 439 -5.08 -13.73 -28.90
N GLN A 440 -5.71 -12.55 -28.83
CA GLN A 440 -7.09 -12.30 -29.24
C GLN A 440 -7.13 -11.34 -30.40
N GLY A 441 -6.87 -11.71 -31.59
CA GLY A 441 -7.22 -10.83 -32.67
C GLY A 441 -6.27 -10.76 -33.84
N ARG A 442 -6.88 -10.56 -35.02
CA ARG A 442 -6.17 -10.18 -36.23
C ARG A 442 -5.65 -8.75 -36.04
N ALA A 443 -4.51 -8.43 -36.63
CA ALA A 443 -3.79 -7.14 -36.58
C ALA A 443 -4.61 -5.88 -36.97
N ARG A 444 -5.91 -5.96 -37.13
CA ARG A 444 -6.86 -4.89 -37.54
C ARG A 444 -7.94 -4.59 -36.48
N ASP A 445 -7.91 -5.21 -35.31
CA ASP A 445 -8.88 -4.86 -34.28
C ASP A 445 -8.54 -3.47 -33.71
N LYS A 446 -9.51 -2.54 -33.81
CA LYS A 446 -9.33 -1.12 -33.43
C LYS A 446 -9.28 -0.92 -31.88
N GLY A 447 -9.43 -1.98 -31.12
CA GLY A 447 -9.61 -1.91 -29.67
C GLY A 447 -11.04 -1.55 -29.27
N ARG A 448 -11.36 -1.73 -28.00
CA ARG A 448 -12.66 -1.38 -27.40
C ARG A 448 -12.57 -0.07 -26.63
N GLU A 449 -13.58 0.76 -26.76
CA GLU A 449 -13.67 2.03 -26.06
C GLU A 449 -14.35 1.84 -24.71
N HIS A 450 -13.73 2.35 -23.65
CA HIS A 450 -14.28 2.51 -22.32
C HIS A 450 -14.45 4.00 -22.02
N LEU A 451 -15.57 4.38 -21.41
CA LEU A 451 -15.82 5.75 -21.00
C LEU A 451 -15.52 5.89 -19.50
N ALA A 452 -14.35 6.42 -19.18
CA ALA A 452 -14.00 6.85 -17.86
C ALA A 452 -14.78 8.10 -17.45
N VAL A 453 -15.05 8.30 -16.16
CA VAL A 453 -15.84 9.42 -15.64
C VAL A 453 -14.89 10.45 -15.05
N LEU A 454 -14.94 11.67 -15.57
CA LEU A 454 -14.27 12.84 -15.01
C LEU A 454 -15.29 13.69 -14.25
N LEU A 455 -14.98 13.94 -12.99
CA LEU A 455 -15.73 14.83 -12.11
C LEU A 455 -14.88 16.07 -11.86
N LEU A 456 -15.46 17.27 -11.92
CA LEU A 456 -14.75 18.50 -11.65
C LEU A 456 -15.62 19.42 -10.79
N THR A 457 -15.02 20.03 -9.77
CA THR A 457 -15.66 20.94 -8.82
C THR A 457 -14.72 22.09 -8.49
N PRO A 458 -15.21 23.29 -8.13
CA PRO A 458 -14.36 24.32 -7.56
C PRO A 458 -13.59 23.79 -6.34
N ALA A 459 -12.32 24.19 -6.21
CA ALA A 459 -11.52 23.86 -5.03
C ALA A 459 -12.13 24.46 -3.76
N ASP A 460 -11.90 23.80 -2.63
CA ASP A 460 -12.24 24.31 -1.31
C ASP A 460 -11.07 25.10 -0.72
N ASP A 461 -11.36 26.05 0.18
CA ASP A 461 -10.32 26.86 0.83
C ASP A 461 -9.37 25.99 1.71
N ASN A 462 -9.84 24.83 2.16
CA ASN A 462 -9.06 23.88 2.95
C ASN A 462 -8.29 22.85 2.10
N ASP A 463 -8.44 22.85 0.77
CA ASP A 463 -7.66 21.97 -0.09
C ASP A 463 -6.18 22.37 -0.10
N SER A 464 -5.30 21.47 0.31
CA SER A 464 -3.84 21.70 0.34
C SER A 464 -3.22 21.90 -1.05
N GLN A 465 -3.84 21.33 -2.08
CA GLN A 465 -3.43 21.42 -3.49
C GLN A 465 -4.65 21.59 -4.38
N PHE A 466 -4.49 22.27 -5.50
CA PHE A 466 -5.56 22.53 -6.47
C PHE A 466 -5.05 22.44 -7.92
N ASN A 467 -5.98 22.52 -8.88
CA ASN A 467 -5.73 22.38 -10.31
C ASN A 467 -5.08 21.04 -10.68
N ARG A 468 -5.60 19.95 -10.08
CA ARG A 468 -5.15 18.59 -10.32
C ARG A 468 -6.32 17.66 -10.65
N VAL A 469 -6.01 16.56 -11.31
CA VAL A 469 -6.90 15.42 -11.54
C VAL A 469 -6.36 14.23 -10.77
N VAL A 470 -7.09 13.73 -9.80
CA VAL A 470 -6.77 12.51 -9.07
C VAL A 470 -7.38 11.34 -9.83
N CYS A 471 -6.53 10.43 -10.30
CA CYS A 471 -6.93 9.31 -11.13
C CYS A 471 -6.94 8.01 -10.32
N MET A 472 -8.00 7.22 -10.51
CA MET A 472 -8.18 5.96 -9.79
C MET A 472 -8.87 4.89 -10.64
N ARG A 473 -8.70 3.63 -10.22
CA ARG A 473 -9.40 2.46 -10.74
C ARG A 473 -9.75 1.48 -9.59
N GLY A 474 -10.36 0.35 -9.94
CA GLY A 474 -10.59 -0.75 -8.99
C GLY A 474 -11.38 -0.32 -7.76
N ASN A 475 -10.80 -0.53 -6.60
CA ASN A 475 -11.37 -0.20 -5.30
C ASN A 475 -11.22 1.29 -4.92
N ARG A 476 -11.06 2.19 -5.90
CA ARG A 476 -10.93 3.64 -5.72
C ARG A 476 -9.70 4.07 -4.91
N MET A 477 -8.63 3.30 -4.97
CA MET A 477 -7.32 3.76 -4.50
C MET A 477 -6.77 4.82 -5.45
N THR A 478 -6.17 5.88 -4.90
CA THR A 478 -5.46 6.88 -5.69
C THR A 478 -4.25 6.25 -6.37
N ILE A 479 -4.24 6.24 -7.72
CA ILE A 479 -3.11 5.71 -8.51
C ILE A 479 -2.14 6.82 -8.86
N THR A 480 -2.64 7.93 -9.42
CA THR A 480 -1.77 9.02 -9.87
C THR A 480 -2.50 10.35 -9.85
N GLU A 481 -1.73 11.41 -9.73
CA GLU A 481 -2.21 12.78 -9.85
C GLU A 481 -1.67 13.40 -11.14
N GLN A 482 -2.55 13.98 -11.92
CA GLN A 482 -2.20 14.68 -13.16
C GLN A 482 -2.49 16.16 -13.02
N ARG A 483 -1.50 17.02 -13.34
CA ARG A 483 -1.71 18.45 -13.48
C ARG A 483 -2.02 18.76 -14.94
N PRO A 484 -3.24 19.22 -15.28
CA PRO A 484 -3.63 19.52 -16.65
C PRO A 484 -2.75 20.61 -17.25
N ARG A 485 -2.37 20.41 -18.50
CA ARG A 485 -1.52 21.34 -19.23
C ARG A 485 -2.35 22.38 -19.95
N ASP A 486 -1.76 23.56 -20.21
CA ASP A 486 -2.34 24.64 -21.02
C ASP A 486 -3.74 25.08 -20.55
N LEU A 487 -3.93 25.23 -19.23
CA LEU A 487 -5.15 25.79 -18.68
C LEU A 487 -5.33 27.24 -19.11
N PRO A 488 -6.57 27.70 -19.40
CA PRO A 488 -6.84 29.10 -19.71
C PRO A 488 -6.34 30.02 -18.57
N LEU A 489 -5.83 31.20 -18.94
CA LEU A 489 -5.45 32.23 -17.97
C LEU A 489 -6.68 32.64 -17.14
N GLY A 490 -6.51 32.74 -15.82
CA GLY A 490 -7.58 33.09 -14.91
C GLY A 490 -8.55 31.93 -14.61
N THR A 491 -8.19 30.68 -14.93
CA THR A 491 -8.96 29.50 -14.48
C THR A 491 -9.08 29.54 -12.95
N PRO A 492 -10.31 29.55 -12.39
CA PRO A 492 -10.50 29.43 -10.95
C PRO A 492 -9.91 28.11 -10.41
N PRO A 493 -9.42 28.09 -9.17
CA PRO A 493 -8.96 26.85 -8.55
C PRO A 493 -10.03 25.76 -8.58
N PHE A 494 -9.64 24.56 -8.97
CA PHE A 494 -10.54 23.41 -9.06
C PHE A 494 -9.87 22.14 -8.55
N GLN A 495 -10.70 21.13 -8.25
CA GLN A 495 -10.31 19.74 -8.05
C GLN A 495 -11.03 18.88 -9.07
N ALA A 496 -10.36 17.82 -9.52
CA ALA A 496 -11.00 16.86 -10.40
C ALA A 496 -10.66 15.42 -10.01
N VAL A 497 -11.60 14.53 -10.26
CA VAL A 497 -11.49 13.07 -10.00
C VAL A 497 -11.74 12.35 -11.30
N LEU A 498 -10.85 11.44 -11.66
CA LEU A 498 -11.04 10.52 -12.78
C LEU A 498 -11.28 9.11 -12.26
N LEU A 499 -12.45 8.57 -12.55
CA LEU A 499 -12.82 7.17 -12.26
C LEU A 499 -12.71 6.35 -13.54
N ALA A 500 -11.88 5.30 -13.53
CA ALA A 500 -11.73 4.38 -14.65
C ALA A 500 -11.95 2.93 -14.22
N GLY A 501 -12.30 2.05 -15.15
CA GLY A 501 -12.55 0.65 -14.85
C GLY A 501 -13.64 0.49 -13.79
N TYR A 502 -13.42 -0.39 -12.83
CA TYR A 502 -14.40 -0.67 -11.76
C TYR A 502 -14.66 0.52 -10.82
N ALA A 503 -13.75 1.49 -10.73
CA ALA A 503 -13.97 2.69 -9.91
C ALA A 503 -15.18 3.50 -10.36
N THR A 504 -15.62 3.38 -11.63
CA THR A 504 -16.83 4.01 -12.14
C THR A 504 -18.11 3.51 -11.47
N GLY A 505 -18.09 2.35 -10.80
CA GLY A 505 -19.27 1.68 -10.28
C GLY A 505 -20.20 1.09 -11.35
N ARG A 506 -19.81 1.19 -12.64
CA ARG A 506 -20.57 0.62 -13.77
C ARG A 506 -20.17 -0.85 -13.96
N GLY A 507 -21.08 -1.64 -14.53
CA GLY A 507 -20.83 -2.99 -15.00
C GLY A 507 -20.60 -3.00 -16.51
N GLY A 508 -20.04 -4.11 -17.03
CA GLY A 508 -19.89 -4.33 -18.46
C GLY A 508 -18.52 -4.91 -18.82
N GLU A 509 -18.45 -5.49 -20.03
CA GLU A 509 -17.21 -6.09 -20.53
C GLU A 509 -16.12 -5.03 -20.78
N ASP A 510 -16.50 -3.85 -21.27
CA ASP A 510 -15.60 -2.71 -21.48
C ASP A 510 -14.95 -2.22 -20.18
N VAL A 511 -15.69 -2.24 -19.08
CA VAL A 511 -15.20 -1.89 -17.75
C VAL A 511 -14.13 -2.87 -17.27
N GLY A 512 -14.39 -4.18 -17.44
CA GLY A 512 -13.42 -5.23 -17.09
C GLY A 512 -12.14 -5.18 -17.95
N LEU A 513 -12.29 -4.91 -19.25
CA LEU A 513 -11.16 -4.74 -20.16
C LEU A 513 -10.31 -3.51 -19.81
N ALA A 514 -10.97 -2.39 -19.50
CA ALA A 514 -10.27 -1.17 -19.07
C ALA A 514 -9.55 -1.37 -17.74
N GLU A 515 -10.18 -2.06 -16.77
CA GLU A 515 -9.56 -2.40 -15.49
C GLU A 515 -8.28 -3.23 -15.70
N ALA A 516 -8.36 -4.30 -16.50
CA ALA A 516 -7.22 -5.16 -16.78
C ALA A 516 -6.09 -4.41 -17.51
N PHE A 517 -6.43 -3.54 -18.47
CA PHE A 517 -5.47 -2.74 -19.22
C PHE A 517 -4.74 -1.72 -18.34
N LEU A 518 -5.47 -0.98 -17.52
CA LEU A 518 -4.89 -0.01 -16.60
C LEU A 518 -4.03 -0.69 -15.55
N ARG A 519 -4.49 -1.82 -14.97
CA ARG A 519 -3.71 -2.62 -14.04
C ARG A 519 -2.39 -3.10 -14.64
N ALA A 520 -2.40 -3.61 -15.87
CA ALA A 520 -1.20 -4.04 -16.57
C ALA A 520 -0.24 -2.89 -16.86
N SER A 521 -0.70 -1.64 -16.82
CA SER A 521 0.13 -0.44 -16.99
C SER A 521 0.67 0.15 -15.69
N GLU A 522 0.40 -0.47 -14.54
CA GLU A 522 0.89 -0.02 -13.25
C GLU A 522 2.19 -0.73 -12.88
N PRO A 523 3.22 0.01 -12.46
CA PRO A 523 4.39 -0.58 -11.83
C PRO A 523 4.01 -1.18 -10.46
N PRO A 524 4.91 -1.95 -9.81
CA PRO A 524 4.65 -2.56 -8.52
C PRO A 524 4.25 -1.58 -7.40
N GLU A 525 4.67 -0.33 -7.49
CA GLU A 525 4.34 0.75 -6.53
C GLU A 525 2.93 1.30 -6.69
N HIS A 526 2.19 0.92 -7.73
CA HIS A 526 0.82 1.36 -8.04
C HIS A 526 0.62 2.89 -8.00
N ASP A 527 1.66 3.66 -8.42
CA ASP A 527 1.71 5.12 -8.30
C ASP A 527 1.51 5.87 -9.63
N ARG A 528 1.41 5.15 -10.75
CA ARG A 528 1.25 5.72 -12.12
C ARG A 528 0.81 4.69 -13.12
N TRP A 529 0.31 5.16 -14.27
CA TRP A 529 0.11 4.34 -15.46
C TRP A 529 1.25 4.61 -16.43
N ASP A 530 2.09 3.61 -16.69
CA ASP A 530 3.26 3.76 -17.53
C ASP A 530 3.59 2.44 -18.27
N ARG A 531 4.76 2.42 -18.93
CA ARG A 531 5.27 1.21 -19.58
C ARG A 531 5.70 0.20 -18.52
N THR A 532 5.05 -0.96 -18.52
CA THR A 532 5.41 -2.13 -17.72
C THR A 532 5.78 -3.31 -18.63
N GLU A 533 6.41 -4.32 -18.06
CA GLU A 533 6.63 -5.59 -18.76
C GLU A 533 5.29 -6.27 -19.07
N GLU A 534 4.36 -6.31 -18.12
CA GLU A 534 3.04 -6.91 -18.30
C GLU A 534 2.26 -6.23 -19.44
N LEU A 535 2.23 -4.90 -19.49
CA LEU A 535 1.58 -4.17 -20.59
C LEU A 535 2.18 -4.55 -21.96
N THR A 536 3.51 -4.66 -22.04
CA THR A 536 4.19 -4.91 -23.30
C THR A 536 4.17 -6.38 -23.72
N THR A 537 4.05 -7.33 -22.79
CA THR A 537 3.96 -8.76 -23.09
C THR A 537 2.54 -9.20 -23.41
N THR A 538 1.53 -8.62 -22.77
CA THR A 538 0.12 -9.04 -22.83
C THR A 538 -0.63 -8.38 -23.98
N TYR A 539 -0.40 -7.08 -24.20
CA TYR A 539 -1.16 -6.30 -25.17
C TYR A 539 -0.43 -6.11 -26.51
N GLN A 540 -1.18 -5.90 -27.58
CA GLN A 540 -0.65 -5.61 -28.91
C GLN A 540 0.14 -4.29 -28.95
N ARG A 541 0.91 -4.07 -30.02
CA ARG A 541 1.64 -2.82 -30.22
C ARG A 541 0.70 -1.63 -30.21
N GLY A 542 1.11 -0.54 -29.56
CA GLY A 542 0.33 0.68 -29.45
C GLY A 542 -0.27 0.93 -28.06
N ALA A 543 -0.23 -0.03 -27.14
CA ALA A 543 -0.78 0.12 -25.78
C ALA A 543 -0.27 1.39 -25.08
N LEU A 544 1.02 1.68 -25.13
CA LEU A 544 1.59 2.91 -24.55
C LEU A 544 1.07 4.19 -25.23
N SER A 545 0.81 4.15 -26.54
CA SER A 545 0.21 5.29 -27.26
C SER A 545 -1.21 5.55 -26.77
N ARG A 546 -1.99 4.49 -26.51
CA ARG A 546 -3.35 4.62 -25.94
C ARG A 546 -3.36 5.25 -24.55
N LEU A 547 -2.40 4.92 -23.71
CA LEU A 547 -2.24 5.60 -22.40
C LEU A 547 -1.92 7.10 -22.56
N LYS A 548 -1.04 7.45 -23.52
CA LYS A 548 -0.73 8.85 -23.82
C LYS A 548 -1.94 9.60 -24.38
N GLU A 549 -2.71 8.97 -25.28
CA GLU A 549 -3.96 9.50 -25.81
C GLU A 549 -4.99 9.72 -24.71
N PHE A 550 -5.11 8.77 -23.79
CA PHE A 550 -6.00 8.88 -22.63
C PHE A 550 -5.64 10.05 -21.72
N ARG A 551 -4.35 10.22 -21.38
CA ARG A 551 -3.88 11.39 -20.61
C ARG A 551 -4.19 12.71 -21.33
N ALA A 552 -3.99 12.76 -22.65
CA ALA A 552 -4.31 13.94 -23.45
C ALA A 552 -5.82 14.20 -23.51
N ALA A 553 -6.64 13.14 -23.52
CA ALA A 553 -8.10 13.26 -23.46
C ALA A 553 -8.56 13.84 -22.11
N ILE A 554 -7.96 13.41 -20.98
CA ILE A 554 -8.20 14.00 -19.66
C ILE A 554 -7.90 15.50 -19.69
N ASP A 555 -6.70 15.91 -20.14
CA ASP A 555 -6.31 17.32 -20.23
C ASP A 555 -7.28 18.13 -21.11
N LYS A 556 -7.68 17.58 -22.26
CA LYS A 556 -8.62 18.21 -23.17
C LYS A 556 -10.00 18.41 -22.52
N THR A 557 -10.50 17.38 -21.83
CA THR A 557 -11.82 17.43 -21.18
C THR A 557 -11.81 18.45 -20.04
N VAL A 558 -10.77 18.46 -19.18
CA VAL A 558 -10.64 19.47 -18.12
C VAL A 558 -10.64 20.88 -18.73
N ARG A 559 -9.83 21.14 -19.77
CA ARG A 559 -9.81 22.44 -20.44
C ARG A 559 -11.17 22.86 -20.99
N SER A 560 -11.94 21.93 -21.54
CA SER A 560 -13.28 22.21 -22.05
C SER A 560 -14.27 22.57 -20.94
N LEU A 561 -14.13 21.98 -19.77
CA LEU A 561 -15.01 22.24 -18.63
C LEU A 561 -14.68 23.58 -17.95
N VAL A 562 -13.38 23.88 -17.76
CA VAL A 562 -12.96 25.15 -17.12
C VAL A 562 -13.00 26.32 -18.11
N GLY A 563 -12.87 26.08 -19.41
CA GLY A 563 -12.87 27.12 -20.47
C GLY A 563 -14.25 27.64 -20.85
N ARG A 564 -15.34 26.97 -20.45
CA ARG A 564 -16.71 27.39 -20.76
C ARG A 564 -17.20 28.62 -20.03
N ARG A 565 -16.40 29.25 -19.17
CA ARG A 565 -16.68 30.59 -18.61
C ARG A 565 -16.23 31.73 -19.51
N GLU A 566 -16.42 31.68 -20.81
CA GLU A 566 -16.82 32.86 -21.51
C GLU A 566 -18.31 33.09 -21.24
N ILE A 567 -18.65 33.64 -20.04
CA ILE A 567 -19.85 34.48 -19.95
C ILE A 567 -19.66 35.48 -21.06
N ALA A 568 -20.52 35.40 -22.08
CA ALA A 568 -20.66 36.49 -23.03
C ALA A 568 -20.85 37.77 -22.20
N ARG A 569 -19.77 38.52 -22.03
CA ARG A 569 -19.83 39.87 -21.53
C ARG A 569 -20.47 40.68 -22.64
N SER A 570 -21.75 40.40 -22.92
CA SER A 570 -22.59 41.24 -23.72
C SER A 570 -22.90 42.46 -22.88
N GLY A 571 -22.24 43.57 -23.19
CA GLY A 571 -22.78 44.84 -22.88
C GLY A 571 -22.51 45.41 -21.49
N GLY A 572 -21.27 45.79 -21.24
CA GLY A 572 -21.08 47.00 -20.47
C GLY A 572 -21.76 48.17 -21.20
N PRO A 573 -22.25 49.23 -20.50
CA PRO A 573 -22.91 50.37 -21.13
C PRO A 573 -22.12 50.86 -22.33
N ALA A 574 -22.80 51.15 -23.45
CA ALA A 574 -22.17 51.57 -24.72
C ALA A 574 -21.22 52.76 -24.52
N VAL A 575 -21.49 53.60 -23.55
CA VAL A 575 -20.69 54.76 -23.12
C VAL A 575 -19.28 54.36 -22.62
N LEU A 576 -19.12 53.21 -21.94
CA LEU A 576 -17.79 52.73 -21.48
C LEU A 576 -16.95 52.17 -22.61
N ARG A 577 -17.58 51.59 -23.66
CA ARG A 577 -16.89 51.10 -24.85
C ARG A 577 -16.34 52.25 -25.71
N GLU A 578 -17.06 53.37 -25.77
CA GLU A 578 -16.67 54.55 -26.53
C GLU A 578 -15.56 55.36 -25.80
N LEU A 579 -15.59 55.37 -24.48
CA LEU A 579 -14.57 56.03 -23.64
C LEU A 579 -13.23 55.26 -23.59
N LEU A 580 -13.22 53.95 -23.70
CA LEU A 580 -12.01 53.15 -23.56
C LEU A 580 -11.29 52.79 -24.87
N LYS A 581 -11.90 53.13 -26.06
CA LYS A 581 -11.33 52.86 -27.40
C LYS A 581 -10.41 51.64 -27.47
N LEU A 582 -10.93 50.46 -27.04
CA LEU A 582 -10.20 49.24 -27.17
C LEU A 582 -10.39 48.67 -28.59
N ASP A 583 -9.46 48.98 -29.48
CA ASP A 583 -9.36 48.39 -30.81
C ASP A 583 -9.10 46.87 -30.67
N THR A 584 -10.14 46.10 -30.91
CA THR A 584 -10.01 44.62 -31.06
C THR A 584 -9.88 44.32 -32.57
N ALA A 585 -8.71 44.50 -33.14
CA ALA A 585 -8.36 43.95 -34.42
C ALA A 585 -6.92 43.41 -34.38
N GLY A 586 -6.78 42.12 -34.49
CA GLY A 586 -5.48 41.52 -34.76
C GLY A 586 -5.35 40.09 -34.28
N ASN A 587 -5.39 39.14 -35.20
CA ASN A 587 -4.83 37.79 -35.07
C ASN A 587 -3.36 37.89 -34.63
N GLY A 588 -3.11 38.11 -33.32
CA GLY A 588 -1.79 38.14 -32.72
C GLY A 588 -1.31 36.73 -32.41
N ARG A 589 -0.21 36.32 -33.04
CA ARG A 589 0.62 35.22 -32.54
C ARG A 589 0.70 35.33 -31.03
N ARG A 590 0.38 34.23 -30.27
CA ARG A 590 0.59 34.13 -28.83
C ARG A 590 2.02 34.53 -28.50
N THR A 591 2.27 35.73 -28.06
CA THR A 591 3.54 36.13 -27.48
C THR A 591 3.66 35.48 -26.13
N GLN A 592 4.73 34.72 -25.95
CA GLN A 592 5.10 34.11 -24.69
C GLN A 592 5.27 35.23 -23.64
N SER A 593 4.41 35.28 -22.63
CA SER A 593 4.35 36.39 -21.69
C SER A 593 5.32 36.28 -20.50
N PHE A 594 6.16 35.23 -20.44
CA PHE A 594 7.08 34.99 -19.33
C PHE A 594 8.41 34.34 -19.79
N PRO A 595 9.54 34.63 -19.12
CA PRO A 595 10.81 33.93 -19.35
C PRO A 595 10.70 32.41 -19.16
N THR A 596 11.37 31.66 -20.04
CA THR A 596 11.37 30.19 -19.98
C THR A 596 12.79 29.65 -19.95
N VAL A 597 13.00 28.63 -19.10
CA VAL A 597 14.25 27.86 -19.09
C VAL A 597 14.27 26.95 -20.32
N ARG A 598 15.30 27.12 -21.17
CA ARG A 598 15.52 26.31 -22.36
C ARG A 598 16.33 25.05 -22.07
N ASN A 599 17.41 25.24 -21.32
CA ASN A 599 18.32 24.18 -20.96
C ASN A 599 18.94 24.48 -19.60
N VAL A 600 19.33 23.42 -18.89
CA VAL A 600 20.10 23.47 -17.65
C VAL A 600 21.24 22.49 -17.79
N ASP A 601 22.45 23.00 -17.87
CA ASP A 601 23.68 22.21 -17.85
C ASP A 601 24.21 22.19 -16.43
N ALA A 602 24.40 21.01 -15.84
CA ALA A 602 24.77 20.89 -14.45
C ALA A 602 25.82 19.79 -14.24
N ARG A 603 26.80 20.05 -13.37
CA ARG A 603 27.84 19.11 -12.94
C ARG A 603 28.04 19.21 -11.42
N ILE A 604 28.45 18.11 -10.81
CA ILE A 604 28.77 18.04 -9.38
C ILE A 604 30.28 18.12 -9.20
N ASP A 605 30.72 18.89 -8.22
CA ASP A 605 32.13 18.95 -7.81
C ASP A 605 32.45 17.93 -6.68
N GLU A 606 33.72 17.89 -6.28
CA GLU A 606 34.21 16.98 -5.22
C GLU A 606 33.59 17.25 -3.84
N ARG A 607 33.10 18.48 -3.60
CA ARG A 607 32.39 18.86 -2.35
C ARG A 607 30.93 18.47 -2.36
N GLY A 608 30.41 17.99 -3.50
CA GLY A 608 29.01 17.67 -3.71
C GLY A 608 28.13 18.85 -4.11
N ALA A 609 28.72 20.02 -4.39
CA ALA A 609 28.02 21.19 -4.90
C ALA A 609 27.66 21.02 -6.40
N TRP A 610 26.49 21.46 -6.79
CA TRP A 610 26.10 21.53 -8.19
C TRP A 610 26.57 22.86 -8.81
N HIS A 611 27.35 22.77 -9.86
CA HIS A 611 27.65 23.87 -10.76
C HIS A 611 26.68 23.86 -11.90
N VAL A 612 25.87 24.90 -11.99
CA VAL A 612 24.70 24.94 -12.89
C VAL A 612 24.83 26.11 -13.84
N THR A 613 24.56 25.88 -15.12
CA THR A 613 24.41 26.91 -16.14
C THR A 613 23.01 26.83 -16.71
N VAL A 614 22.25 27.93 -16.57
CA VAL A 614 20.85 28.02 -16.97
C VAL A 614 20.71 28.91 -18.19
N HIS A 615 20.13 28.38 -19.26
CA HIS A 615 19.84 29.10 -20.50
C HIS A 615 18.38 29.54 -20.53
N LEU A 616 18.15 30.85 -20.63
CA LEU A 616 16.83 31.46 -20.65
C LEU A 616 16.44 31.98 -22.04
N ARG A 617 15.18 31.87 -22.36
CA ARG A 617 14.52 32.60 -23.44
C ARG A 617 13.55 33.60 -22.84
N LEU A 618 13.60 34.85 -23.29
CA LEU A 618 12.82 35.94 -22.75
C LEU A 618 11.85 36.50 -23.81
N PRO A 619 10.63 36.83 -23.42
CA PRO A 619 9.72 37.62 -24.22
C PRO A 619 10.18 39.06 -24.25
N GLU A 620 9.66 39.83 -25.20
CA GLU A 620 9.88 41.27 -25.28
C GLU A 620 9.24 41.95 -24.06
N ALA A 621 10.00 42.82 -23.40
CA ALA A 621 9.55 43.61 -22.26
C ALA A 621 10.12 45.02 -22.37
N GLU A 622 9.33 46.00 -21.91
CA GLU A 622 9.73 47.39 -21.83
C GLU A 622 10.53 47.65 -20.53
N ASP A 623 10.23 46.86 -19.48
CA ASP A 623 10.90 46.93 -18.18
C ASP A 623 11.93 45.80 -18.02
N PRO A 624 12.95 45.93 -17.16
CA PRO A 624 13.91 44.87 -16.85
C PRO A 624 13.23 43.65 -16.23
N TRP A 625 13.68 42.45 -16.60
CA TRP A 625 13.27 41.24 -15.91
C TRP A 625 14.08 41.05 -14.64
N VAL A 626 13.38 40.94 -13.50
CA VAL A 626 14.00 40.57 -12.20
C VAL A 626 13.50 39.17 -11.82
N LEU A 627 14.39 38.21 -11.89
CA LEU A 627 14.08 36.77 -11.67
C LEU A 627 14.79 36.28 -10.41
N ALA A 628 14.10 35.47 -9.60
CA ALA A 628 14.64 34.85 -8.40
C ALA A 628 14.86 33.33 -8.67
N PRO A 629 16.04 32.90 -9.13
CA PRO A 629 16.30 31.49 -9.42
C PRO A 629 16.16 30.63 -8.17
N VAL A 630 15.43 29.53 -8.25
CA VAL A 630 15.25 28.56 -7.17
C VAL A 630 15.75 27.21 -7.65
N ALA A 631 16.77 26.69 -7.00
CA ALA A 631 17.26 25.33 -7.22
C ALA A 631 16.43 24.34 -6.38
N LYS A 632 16.09 23.20 -6.96
CA LYS A 632 15.31 22.14 -6.30
C LYS A 632 15.87 20.78 -6.64
N PHE A 633 15.89 19.88 -5.66
CA PHE A 633 16.20 18.49 -5.91
C PHE A 633 14.93 17.71 -6.30
N ASP A 634 15.04 16.95 -7.38
CA ASP A 634 14.01 16.00 -7.81
C ASP A 634 14.29 14.68 -7.09
N VAL A 635 13.57 14.43 -6.02
CA VAL A 635 13.67 13.19 -5.22
C VAL A 635 12.60 12.19 -5.66
N ARG A 636 12.89 10.90 -5.53
CA ARG A 636 12.04 9.82 -6.05
C ARG A 636 10.66 9.76 -5.42
N SER A 637 10.51 10.21 -4.17
CA SER A 637 9.23 10.30 -3.46
C SER A 637 9.23 11.55 -2.59
N GLY A 638 8.11 12.31 -2.61
CA GLY A 638 7.92 13.52 -1.82
C GLY A 638 7.97 14.82 -2.62
N GLY A 639 7.96 15.97 -1.91
CA GLY A 639 8.10 17.31 -2.50
C GLY A 639 9.48 17.50 -3.12
N ARG A 640 9.61 18.56 -3.93
CA ARG A 640 10.92 18.98 -4.47
C ARG A 640 11.56 19.97 -3.50
N PRO A 641 12.42 19.53 -2.55
CA PRO A 641 13.05 20.42 -1.59
C PRO A 641 13.90 21.46 -2.31
N THR A 642 13.83 22.68 -1.84
CA THR A 642 14.68 23.77 -2.32
C THR A 642 16.07 23.64 -1.73
N VAL A 643 17.09 24.01 -2.50
CA VAL A 643 18.49 24.11 -2.05
C VAL A 643 18.97 25.53 -2.29
N ASP A 644 19.82 26.00 -1.40
CA ASP A 644 20.32 27.37 -1.45
C ASP A 644 21.45 27.54 -2.46
N TRP A 645 21.61 28.75 -2.97
CA TRP A 645 22.71 29.12 -3.82
C TRP A 645 23.88 29.66 -2.96
N GLU A 646 25.04 29.04 -3.05
CA GLU A 646 26.30 29.59 -2.53
C GLU A 646 26.74 30.80 -3.36
N LEU A 647 26.55 30.71 -4.70
CA LEU A 647 26.97 31.74 -5.64
C LEU A 647 26.02 31.80 -6.82
N LEU A 648 25.65 32.99 -7.25
CA LEU A 648 25.02 33.26 -8.55
C LEU A 648 25.85 34.24 -9.35
N VAL A 649 26.09 33.96 -10.62
CA VAL A 649 26.91 34.77 -11.52
C VAL A 649 26.13 35.07 -12.78
N GLY A 650 25.99 36.33 -13.14
CA GLY A 650 25.41 36.75 -14.40
C GLY A 650 26.38 36.53 -15.59
N SER A 651 25.88 36.86 -16.78
CA SER A 651 26.66 36.88 -18.05
C SER A 651 26.75 38.32 -18.58
N GLU A 652 27.26 38.49 -19.79
CA GLU A 652 27.29 39.80 -20.46
C GLU A 652 25.89 40.43 -20.66
N THR A 653 24.84 39.62 -20.66
CA THR A 653 23.46 40.02 -20.91
C THR A 653 22.55 40.01 -19.68
N CYS A 654 23.08 39.69 -18.51
CA CYS A 654 22.36 39.76 -17.24
C CYS A 654 23.32 39.96 -16.06
N ARG A 655 22.82 40.55 -14.95
CA ARG A 655 23.57 40.73 -13.69
C ARG A 655 22.94 39.90 -12.59
N ALA A 656 23.80 39.38 -11.73
CA ALA A 656 23.37 38.74 -10.49
C ALA A 656 23.57 39.70 -9.32
N GLU A 657 22.49 40.05 -8.62
CA GLU A 657 22.51 40.99 -7.50
C GLU A 657 21.58 40.47 -6.39
N ASN A 658 22.08 40.33 -5.18
CA ASN A 658 21.30 39.98 -3.99
C ASN A 658 20.42 38.69 -4.19
N GLY A 659 20.94 37.66 -4.88
CA GLY A 659 20.20 36.42 -5.11
C GLY A 659 19.17 36.47 -6.24
N VAL A 660 19.09 37.57 -6.99
CA VAL A 660 18.23 37.71 -8.17
C VAL A 660 19.08 37.93 -9.45
N ILE A 661 18.50 37.58 -10.59
CA ILE A 661 19.06 37.84 -11.92
C ILE A 661 18.28 38.98 -12.54
N VAL A 662 18.98 40.07 -12.85
CA VAL A 662 18.43 41.27 -13.50
C VAL A 662 18.84 41.26 -14.98
N ILE A 663 17.88 41.39 -15.88
CA ILE A 663 18.07 41.33 -17.33
C ILE A 663 17.45 42.58 -17.94
N GLU A 664 18.24 43.34 -18.68
CA GLU A 664 17.82 44.61 -19.31
C GLU A 664 16.77 44.38 -20.41
N PRO A 665 15.91 45.36 -20.70
CA PRO A 665 14.96 45.32 -21.79
C PRO A 665 15.62 45.04 -23.13
N GLY A 666 14.93 44.31 -24.01
CA GLY A 666 15.42 44.00 -25.36
C GLY A 666 16.26 42.73 -25.47
N VAL A 667 16.72 42.16 -24.34
CA VAL A 667 17.44 40.86 -24.35
C VAL A 667 16.45 39.71 -24.59
N ARG A 668 16.68 38.89 -25.61
CA ARG A 668 15.82 37.76 -26.01
C ARG A 668 16.29 36.41 -25.49
N ALA A 669 17.57 36.32 -25.15
CA ALA A 669 18.18 35.11 -24.59
C ALA A 669 19.33 35.53 -23.68
N THR A 670 19.48 34.86 -22.58
CA THR A 670 20.58 35.05 -21.64
C THR A 670 20.97 33.76 -20.95
N THR A 671 22.11 33.77 -20.31
CA THR A 671 22.61 32.63 -19.53
C THR A 671 23.13 33.16 -18.20
N PHE A 672 22.84 32.48 -17.11
CA PHE A 672 23.46 32.69 -15.82
C PHE A 672 24.01 31.40 -15.27
N SER A 673 24.96 31.48 -14.36
CA SER A 673 25.53 30.33 -13.67
C SER A 673 25.34 30.43 -12.16
N GLY A 674 25.27 29.29 -11.47
CA GLY A 674 25.17 29.24 -10.04
C GLY A 674 25.89 28.03 -9.46
N VAL A 675 26.25 28.11 -8.19
CA VAL A 675 26.77 27.01 -7.39
C VAL A 675 25.86 26.84 -6.20
N THR A 676 25.40 25.62 -5.96
CA THR A 676 24.55 25.34 -4.80
C THR A 676 25.37 25.17 -3.52
N ASP A 677 24.81 25.54 -2.38
CA ASP A 677 25.43 25.31 -1.07
C ASP A 677 25.21 23.85 -0.64
N PRO A 678 26.28 23.00 -0.55
CA PRO A 678 26.14 21.62 -0.12
C PRO A 678 25.54 21.45 1.28
N ALA A 679 25.66 22.47 2.15
CA ALA A 679 25.09 22.41 3.50
C ALA A 679 23.55 22.48 3.50
N SER A 680 22.95 23.03 2.45
CA SER A 680 21.49 23.09 2.28
C SER A 680 20.91 21.85 1.60
N HIS A 681 21.75 20.89 1.16
CA HIS A 681 21.29 19.73 0.42
C HIS A 681 20.62 18.72 1.35
N PRO A 682 19.36 18.33 1.12
CA PRO A 682 18.67 17.31 1.91
C PRO A 682 19.24 15.89 1.72
N VAL A 683 19.93 15.68 0.59
CA VAL A 683 20.64 14.43 0.26
C VAL A 683 21.94 14.78 -0.47
N ARG A 684 22.92 13.87 -0.49
CA ARG A 684 24.15 14.10 -1.26
C ARG A 684 23.84 14.34 -2.73
N GLY A 685 24.45 15.38 -3.32
CA GLY A 685 24.16 15.84 -4.68
C GLY A 685 24.20 14.76 -5.76
N ASN A 686 25.08 13.75 -5.62
CA ASN A 686 25.20 12.62 -6.57
C ASN A 686 24.01 11.61 -6.54
N TYR A 687 23.09 11.73 -5.58
CA TYR A 687 21.88 10.90 -5.49
C TYR A 687 20.60 11.63 -5.91
N ALA A 688 20.69 12.90 -6.28
CA ALA A 688 19.55 13.71 -6.66
C ALA A 688 19.68 14.23 -8.11
N ARG A 689 18.56 14.53 -8.73
CA ARG A 689 18.50 15.30 -9.98
C ARG A 689 18.15 16.74 -9.65
N LEU A 690 18.94 17.70 -10.16
CA LEU A 690 18.68 19.11 -9.97
C LEU A 690 17.72 19.66 -11.02
N THR A 691 16.80 20.51 -10.60
CA THR A 691 15.95 21.35 -11.45
C THR A 691 16.05 22.80 -11.00
N VAL A 692 15.89 23.76 -11.93
CA VAL A 692 15.94 25.18 -11.64
C VAL A 692 14.67 25.86 -12.17
N ASP A 693 13.95 26.52 -11.27
CA ASP A 693 12.82 27.39 -11.61
C ASP A 693 13.27 28.85 -11.56
N VAL A 694 12.67 29.72 -12.39
CA VAL A 694 13.01 31.15 -12.47
C VAL A 694 11.76 32.04 -12.33
N PRO A 695 11.14 32.05 -11.14
CA PRO A 695 10.01 32.93 -10.88
C PRO A 695 10.44 34.41 -10.90
N LYS A 696 9.47 35.32 -11.17
CA LYS A 696 9.66 36.77 -11.02
C LYS A 696 9.89 37.10 -9.54
N ALA A 697 10.91 37.90 -9.23
CA ALA A 697 11.12 38.33 -7.87
C ALA A 697 9.89 39.13 -7.39
N ARG A 698 9.38 38.82 -6.21
CA ARG A 698 8.28 39.55 -5.60
C ARG A 698 8.83 40.93 -5.19
N GLY A 699 8.23 41.99 -5.71
CA GLY A 699 8.68 43.35 -5.53
C GLY A 699 8.83 43.73 -4.04
N GLY A 700 10.04 44.13 -3.72
CA GLY A 700 10.51 44.62 -2.44
C GLY A 700 11.94 45.09 -2.63
N VAL A 701 12.12 46.09 -3.51
CA VAL A 701 13.36 46.88 -3.48
C VAL A 701 12.94 48.22 -2.84
N ALA A 702 13.34 48.40 -1.57
CA ALA A 702 13.49 49.71 -0.99
C ALA A 702 14.87 50.30 -1.40
#